data_1a72654d5e4bdf70fea5d1045e1efcb2
#
_entry.id   1a72654d5e4bdf70fea5d1045e1efcb2
#
_cell.length_a   1.000
_cell.length_b   1.000
_cell.length_c   1.000
_cell.angle_alpha   90.00
_cell.angle_beta   90.00
_cell.angle_gamma   90.00
#
_symmetry.space_group_name_H-M   'P 1'
#
loop_
_entity.id
_entity.type
_entity.pdbx_description
1 polymer ?
#
loop_
_entity_poly.entity_id
_entity_poly.type
_entity_poly.pdbx_seq_one_letter_code
_entity_poly.pdbx_strand_id
1 'polypeptide(L)'
;MPALLTILAATAAAVPAAEAPKVPGETEIIVTGARTEGQDDYAVKKQTTTMRFRLSQRETPQSVSVVTRAQIEDFQLNDINDLLKTVPGVQVQAQETDRIYYSARGFDIQTFQIDGIGLPFAFEVQTGSIDTAIYDHIDVVRGAPGLLSSTGNPSAVVNFIRKRPTRLFQVSGSAQYGSYDHLRLDADVSAPLTNDGSIRARAVGAYLDEDSYLDRYGLRRWTGYGIVEADLGPQTTLTLGYGHQDHQSRGATWGALPLYYTDGTRIDLPRSANSGPDWAGWNVIDRQIFGDIVHHFNDDWHAKLTVVRRAVSEDDRLFYVYGNPSAAFPDGIDPAESAKGGNIRSYPGAFRAETRNLTIDAYVAGKIALFGREHDVMFGVNRSAQRYVQTSGYDYGAIGLELSIDDVLSGNTPEPNFPSVFNTNFLESGDRTTKRETGYGLIRFSLTDPLKLMLGGNLTHATSRGFSYGANMAYDWMRFLPFVGATYDLTDNISAYASFATIFNPQTQTSIDRQLIAPIKGDNLEAGFKGEWYGGRLNASIAIFQARQNNTAEAAGFDPTIGQTVYRGVDAKSQGIEFEFAGMIAPGLQATGGYSIMRLRGENDKPVRTFVPRQLGRLNLTYSPPTLPALKVGAAVQYQSKIYLEPGTISITTDQPIRITQPKYVLLDLLASYKLTDNIQISANLKNVTNAKYLTALNYDQGYYGAPRTILGTISLKY
;
A
#
# COMPACT_ATOMS: atom_id res chain seq x y z
N MET A 1 25.67 25.50 7.07
CA MET A 1 25.65 24.05 7.17
C MET A 1 27.05 23.38 7.27
N PRO A 2 27.95 23.74 8.18
CA PRO A 2 29.19 22.97 8.45
C PRO A 2 29.14 22.14 9.74
N ALA A 3 28.06 22.19 10.53
CA ALA A 3 28.04 21.58 11.87
C ALA A 3 27.58 20.11 11.91
N LEU A 4 26.98 19.57 10.87
CA LEU A 4 26.48 18.17 10.83
C LEU A 4 27.55 17.16 10.36
N LEU A 5 28.56 17.60 9.62
CA LEU A 5 29.65 16.70 9.19
C LEU A 5 30.68 16.40 10.28
N THR A 6 30.73 17.19 11.34
CA THR A 6 31.71 17.03 12.41
C THR A 6 31.32 16.04 13.50
N ILE A 7 30.03 15.62 13.55
CA ILE A 7 29.56 14.66 14.56
C ILE A 7 29.80 13.21 14.12
N LEU A 8 29.95 12.92 12.82
CA LEU A 8 30.24 11.56 12.33
C LEU A 8 31.74 11.17 12.36
N ALA A 9 32.67 12.11 12.67
CA ALA A 9 34.10 11.84 12.65
C ALA A 9 34.75 11.62 14.04
N ALA A 10 34.00 11.66 15.13
CA ALA A 10 34.56 11.79 16.46
C ALA A 10 34.53 10.55 17.38
N THR A 11 34.18 9.35 16.92
CA THR A 11 34.18 8.14 17.78
C THR A 11 34.59 6.85 17.05
N ALA A 12 35.66 6.88 16.28
CA ALA A 12 36.35 5.66 15.87
C ALA A 12 37.52 5.37 16.82
N ALA A 13 37.24 5.07 18.09
CA ALA A 13 38.19 4.40 18.96
C ALA A 13 38.03 2.89 18.73
N ALA A 14 39.07 2.27 18.16
CA ALA A 14 39.15 0.86 17.94
C ALA A 14 39.00 0.06 19.25
N VAL A 15 37.89 -0.65 19.39
CA VAL A 15 37.74 -1.73 20.37
C VAL A 15 38.30 -3.01 19.71
N PRO A 16 39.18 -3.78 20.35
CA PRO A 16 39.72 -5.00 19.77
C PRO A 16 38.59 -6.01 19.55
N ALA A 17 38.58 -6.63 18.37
CA ALA A 17 37.67 -7.68 18.02
C ALA A 17 37.80 -8.87 19.00
N ALA A 18 36.84 -9.03 19.90
CA ALA A 18 36.66 -10.25 20.66
C ALA A 18 36.06 -11.31 19.75
N GLU A 19 36.68 -12.50 19.66
CA GLU A 19 36.09 -13.65 19.01
C GLU A 19 34.66 -13.88 19.51
N ALA A 20 33.72 -13.89 18.59
CA ALA A 20 32.31 -14.11 18.91
C ALA A 20 32.13 -15.47 19.61
N PRO A 21 31.52 -15.53 20.79
CA PRO A 21 31.18 -16.80 21.42
C PRO A 21 30.15 -17.52 20.54
N LYS A 22 30.42 -18.80 20.22
CA LYS A 22 29.44 -19.69 19.60
C LYS A 22 28.23 -19.78 20.53
N VAL A 23 27.14 -19.11 20.20
CA VAL A 23 25.88 -19.18 20.94
C VAL A 23 25.24 -20.54 20.68
N PRO A 24 24.92 -21.34 21.72
CA PRO A 24 24.16 -22.58 21.53
C PRO A 24 22.74 -22.23 21.09
N GLY A 25 22.29 -22.83 19.98
CA GLY A 25 20.91 -22.96 19.53
C GLY A 25 20.04 -21.72 19.68
N GLU A 26 20.00 -20.86 18.66
CA GLU A 26 19.03 -19.76 18.58
C GLU A 26 17.61 -20.30 18.54
N THR A 27 16.97 -20.42 19.69
CA THR A 27 15.51 -20.33 19.78
C THR A 27 15.15 -18.84 19.76
N GLU A 28 15.27 -18.22 18.59
CA GLU A 28 14.77 -16.87 18.40
C GLU A 28 13.24 -16.92 18.52
N ILE A 29 12.69 -16.28 19.53
CA ILE A 29 11.25 -16.16 19.78
C ILE A 29 10.67 -15.22 18.70
N ILE A 30 10.50 -15.71 17.48
CA ILE A 30 10.00 -14.93 16.37
C ILE A 30 8.50 -15.19 16.21
N VAL A 31 7.69 -14.33 16.80
CA VAL A 31 6.23 -14.30 16.63
C VAL A 31 5.82 -13.43 15.43
N THR A 32 6.75 -12.73 14.77
CA THR A 32 6.49 -11.73 13.72
C THR A 32 7.07 -12.08 12.35
N GLY A 33 7.16 -13.33 11.98
CA GLY A 33 7.71 -13.72 10.67
C GLY A 33 9.25 -13.82 10.65
N ALA A 34 9.79 -14.28 9.53
CA ALA A 34 11.23 -14.36 9.32
C ALA A 34 11.78 -12.95 9.06
N ARG A 35 12.86 -12.56 9.77
CA ARG A 35 13.61 -11.34 9.46
C ARG A 35 14.24 -11.48 8.08
N THR A 36 14.11 -10.47 7.22
CA THR A 36 14.76 -10.42 5.91
C THR A 36 15.98 -9.51 5.90
N GLU A 37 16.09 -8.63 6.90
CA GLU A 37 17.21 -7.72 7.07
C GLU A 37 18.53 -8.47 7.29
N GLY A 38 19.58 -8.00 6.61
CA GLY A 38 20.89 -8.66 6.63
C GLY A 38 21.01 -9.91 5.75
N GLN A 39 19.94 -10.28 5.03
CA GLN A 39 19.95 -11.35 4.04
C GLN A 39 19.93 -10.73 2.64
N ASP A 40 20.73 -11.31 1.72
CA ASP A 40 20.74 -10.86 0.30
C ASP A 40 19.67 -11.58 -0.55
N ASP A 41 18.80 -12.39 0.07
CA ASP A 41 17.81 -13.18 -0.62
C ASP A 41 16.52 -12.38 -0.93
N TYR A 42 15.95 -12.59 -2.12
CA TYR A 42 14.65 -12.04 -2.52
C TYR A 42 13.47 -12.97 -2.16
N ALA A 43 13.74 -14.09 -1.51
CA ALA A 43 12.73 -15.00 -1.00
C ALA A 43 12.80 -15.10 0.52
N VAL A 44 11.65 -15.37 1.14
CA VAL A 44 11.54 -15.71 2.55
C VAL A 44 11.24 -17.19 2.72
N LYS A 45 11.84 -17.82 3.74
CA LYS A 45 11.60 -19.24 4.03
C LYS A 45 10.24 -19.47 4.69
N LYS A 46 9.83 -18.59 5.58
CA LYS A 46 8.57 -18.69 6.33
C LYS A 46 7.98 -17.31 6.60
N GLN A 47 6.66 -17.24 6.73
CA GLN A 47 5.90 -16.02 7.05
C GLN A 47 4.75 -16.36 8.02
N THR A 48 4.21 -15.34 8.69
CA THR A 48 3.10 -15.46 9.65
C THR A 48 1.88 -14.61 9.25
N THR A 49 1.99 -13.83 8.19
CA THR A 49 1.02 -12.80 7.81
C THR A 49 -0.37 -13.34 7.52
N THR A 50 -0.45 -14.53 6.92
CA THR A 50 -1.75 -15.07 6.49
C THR A 50 -2.55 -15.72 7.62
N MET A 51 -1.89 -16.40 8.57
CA MET A 51 -2.59 -17.30 9.48
C MET A 51 -2.04 -17.34 10.91
N ARG A 52 -1.15 -16.42 11.30
CA ARG A 52 -0.46 -16.43 12.60
C ARG A 52 0.36 -17.72 12.89
N PHE A 53 0.40 -18.66 11.94
CA PHE A 53 1.30 -19.80 11.95
C PHE A 53 2.55 -19.48 11.14
N ARG A 54 3.67 -20.01 11.55
CA ARG A 54 4.94 -19.87 10.83
C ARG A 54 5.01 -20.88 9.67
N LEU A 55 4.43 -20.52 8.53
CA LEU A 55 4.33 -21.37 7.36
C LEU A 55 5.29 -20.90 6.24
N SER A 56 5.80 -21.84 5.45
CA SER A 56 6.43 -21.52 4.17
C SER A 56 5.39 -21.03 3.15
N GLN A 57 5.84 -20.42 2.06
CA GLN A 57 4.92 -20.04 0.99
C GLN A 57 4.20 -21.27 0.40
N ARG A 58 4.90 -22.41 0.30
CA ARG A 58 4.35 -23.68 -0.18
C ARG A 58 3.24 -24.23 0.69
N GLU A 59 3.35 -24.07 2.02
CA GLU A 59 2.35 -24.52 2.99
C GLU A 59 1.12 -23.59 3.10
N THR A 60 1.17 -22.42 2.46
CA THR A 60 0.10 -21.39 2.55
C THR A 60 -0.85 -21.51 1.37
N PRO A 61 -2.15 -21.80 1.54
CA PRO A 61 -3.10 -21.97 0.44
C PRO A 61 -3.65 -20.63 -0.11
N GLN A 62 -2.81 -19.61 -0.22
CA GLN A 62 -3.12 -18.29 -0.78
C GLN A 62 -1.89 -17.76 -1.53
N SER A 63 -2.09 -16.92 -2.55
CA SER A 63 -1.01 -16.24 -3.25
C SER A 63 -0.39 -15.17 -2.36
N VAL A 64 0.91 -15.27 -2.09
CA VAL A 64 1.68 -14.38 -1.21
C VAL A 64 2.93 -13.90 -1.91
N SER A 65 3.09 -12.59 -2.02
CA SER A 65 4.32 -11.93 -2.42
C SER A 65 4.99 -11.31 -1.20
N VAL A 66 6.31 -11.40 -1.10
CA VAL A 66 7.11 -10.73 -0.07
C VAL A 66 8.16 -9.87 -0.74
N VAL A 67 8.14 -8.57 -0.45
CA VAL A 67 9.19 -7.65 -0.88
C VAL A 67 10.18 -7.52 0.26
N THR A 68 11.33 -8.16 0.13
CA THR A 68 12.36 -8.26 1.18
C THR A 68 13.16 -6.97 1.34
N ARG A 69 13.86 -6.81 2.46
CA ARG A 69 14.73 -5.65 2.71
C ARG A 69 15.82 -5.52 1.63
N ALA A 70 16.41 -6.63 1.17
CA ALA A 70 17.37 -6.64 0.09
C ALA A 70 16.80 -6.04 -1.21
N GLN A 71 15.56 -6.41 -1.57
CA GLN A 71 14.90 -5.85 -2.75
C GLN A 71 14.58 -4.35 -2.59
N ILE A 72 14.14 -3.94 -1.39
CA ILE A 72 13.89 -2.53 -1.08
C ILE A 72 15.18 -1.70 -1.23
N GLU A 73 16.30 -2.20 -0.72
CA GLU A 73 17.60 -1.50 -0.79
C GLU A 73 18.18 -1.49 -2.22
N ASP A 74 18.15 -2.59 -2.94
CA ASP A 74 18.71 -2.69 -4.29
C ASP A 74 17.97 -1.76 -5.28
N PHE A 75 16.64 -1.76 -5.26
CA PHE A 75 15.81 -0.98 -6.18
C PHE A 75 15.40 0.39 -5.65
N GLN A 76 15.90 0.80 -4.46
CA GLN A 76 15.58 2.08 -3.81
C GLN A 76 14.07 2.31 -3.72
N LEU A 77 13.35 1.33 -3.13
CA LEU A 77 11.91 1.36 -2.94
C LEU A 77 11.57 2.08 -1.63
N ASN A 78 11.92 3.36 -1.55
CA ASN A 78 11.83 4.17 -0.33
C ASN A 78 10.39 4.59 0.04
N ASP A 79 9.45 4.29 -0.85
CA ASP A 79 8.05 4.66 -0.77
C ASP A 79 7.17 3.46 -1.08
N ILE A 80 6.04 3.34 -0.38
CA ILE A 80 5.09 2.23 -0.59
C ILE A 80 4.55 2.21 -2.03
N ASN A 81 4.41 3.36 -2.68
CA ASN A 81 3.89 3.46 -4.04
C ASN A 81 4.86 2.81 -5.03
N ASP A 82 6.15 3.12 -4.92
CA ASP A 82 7.19 2.49 -5.76
C ASP A 82 7.35 1.00 -5.43
N LEU A 83 7.25 0.64 -4.15
CA LEU A 83 7.31 -0.76 -3.73
C LEU A 83 6.17 -1.58 -4.34
N LEU A 84 4.93 -1.14 -4.21
CA LEU A 84 3.78 -1.89 -4.74
C LEU A 84 3.76 -1.97 -6.27
N LYS A 85 4.40 -1.05 -7.00
CA LYS A 85 4.63 -1.16 -8.45
C LYS A 85 5.49 -2.37 -8.83
N THR A 86 6.29 -2.91 -7.92
CA THR A 86 7.14 -4.09 -8.17
C THR A 86 6.41 -5.42 -7.92
N VAL A 87 5.27 -5.40 -7.22
CA VAL A 87 4.53 -6.60 -6.83
C VAL A 87 3.69 -7.15 -7.99
N PRO A 88 3.82 -8.44 -8.34
CA PRO A 88 3.00 -9.06 -9.37
C PRO A 88 1.50 -8.94 -9.09
N GLY A 89 0.71 -8.59 -10.12
CA GLY A 89 -0.74 -8.49 -10.03
C GLY A 89 -1.28 -7.26 -9.28
N VAL A 90 -0.40 -6.37 -8.79
CA VAL A 90 -0.78 -5.10 -8.16
C VAL A 90 -0.65 -3.95 -9.15
N GLN A 91 -1.70 -3.13 -9.25
CA GLN A 91 -1.70 -1.86 -9.96
C GLN A 91 -1.67 -0.71 -8.95
N VAL A 92 -0.81 0.26 -9.18
CA VAL A 92 -0.76 1.54 -8.46
C VAL A 92 -1.33 2.62 -9.36
N GLN A 93 -2.33 3.34 -8.88
CA GLN A 93 -3.09 4.36 -9.61
C GLN A 93 -2.89 5.71 -8.92
N ALA A 94 -1.92 6.47 -9.40
CA ALA A 94 -1.67 7.82 -8.94
C ALA A 94 -2.58 8.79 -9.70
N GLN A 95 -3.78 8.99 -9.16
CA GLN A 95 -4.75 9.95 -9.70
C GLN A 95 -4.44 11.38 -9.24
N GLU A 96 -3.88 11.49 -8.05
CA GLU A 96 -3.46 12.71 -7.37
C GLU A 96 -2.02 12.53 -6.91
N THR A 97 -1.37 13.60 -6.51
CA THR A 97 0.02 13.51 -6.04
C THR A 97 0.15 12.81 -4.69
N ASP A 98 -0.79 13.05 -3.77
CA ASP A 98 -0.70 12.65 -2.37
C ASP A 98 -1.79 11.67 -1.93
N ARG A 99 -2.68 11.25 -2.84
CA ARG A 99 -3.70 10.23 -2.60
C ARG A 99 -3.67 9.18 -3.69
N ILE A 100 -3.12 8.00 -3.35
CA ILE A 100 -2.83 6.93 -4.28
C ILE A 100 -3.76 5.75 -4.05
N TYR A 101 -4.27 5.20 -5.13
CA TYR A 101 -5.15 4.04 -5.12
C TYR A 101 -4.41 2.80 -5.59
N TYR A 102 -4.76 1.66 -5.01
CA TYR A 102 -4.15 0.38 -5.36
C TYR A 102 -5.23 -0.61 -5.72
N SER A 103 -4.96 -1.50 -6.65
CA SER A 103 -5.87 -2.59 -6.98
C SER A 103 -5.13 -3.90 -7.25
N ALA A 104 -5.81 -5.01 -6.95
CA ALA A 104 -5.38 -6.35 -7.29
C ALA A 104 -6.60 -7.18 -7.72
N ARG A 105 -6.42 -8.09 -8.67
CA ARG A 105 -7.50 -8.93 -9.20
C ARG A 105 -8.71 -8.12 -9.68
N GLY A 106 -8.52 -6.85 -10.02
CA GLY A 106 -9.57 -5.95 -10.53
C GLY A 106 -10.32 -5.16 -9.47
N PHE A 107 -10.06 -5.36 -8.18
CA PHE A 107 -10.73 -4.67 -7.07
C PHE A 107 -9.74 -3.86 -6.24
N ASP A 108 -10.24 -2.79 -5.58
CA ASP A 108 -9.41 -1.87 -4.82
C ASP A 108 -8.88 -2.54 -3.54
N ILE A 109 -7.60 -2.30 -3.24
CA ILE A 109 -6.95 -2.74 -2.01
C ILE A 109 -7.29 -1.71 -0.93
N GLN A 110 -8.07 -2.13 0.05
CA GLN A 110 -8.51 -1.32 1.19
C GLN A 110 -8.00 -1.87 2.52
N THR A 111 -7.37 -3.04 2.50
CA THR A 111 -6.91 -3.72 3.70
C THR A 111 -5.41 -3.57 3.84
N PHE A 112 -5.00 -2.74 4.79
CA PHE A 112 -3.61 -2.52 5.18
C PHE A 112 -3.42 -2.97 6.62
N GLN A 113 -2.24 -3.51 6.91
CA GLN A 113 -1.88 -4.02 8.25
C GLN A 113 -0.46 -3.61 8.59
N ILE A 114 -0.18 -3.50 9.90
CA ILE A 114 1.18 -3.43 10.43
C ILE A 114 1.34 -4.58 11.43
N ASP A 115 2.36 -5.42 11.25
CA ASP A 115 2.59 -6.64 12.03
C ASP A 115 1.33 -7.52 12.14
N GLY A 116 0.55 -7.59 11.04
CA GLY A 116 -0.69 -8.36 10.94
C GLY A 116 -1.90 -7.74 11.63
N ILE A 117 -1.84 -6.47 12.04
CA ILE A 117 -2.93 -5.75 12.70
C ILE A 117 -3.46 -4.68 11.76
N GLY A 118 -4.77 -4.64 11.58
CA GLY A 118 -5.41 -3.72 10.64
C GLY A 118 -5.07 -2.25 10.90
N LEU A 119 -4.73 -1.56 9.83
CA LEU A 119 -4.44 -0.13 9.76
C LEU A 119 -5.57 0.54 8.95
N PRO A 120 -6.69 0.88 9.58
CA PRO A 120 -7.79 1.50 8.85
C PRO A 120 -7.42 2.93 8.45
N PHE A 121 -7.55 3.23 7.15
CA PHE A 121 -7.49 4.59 6.64
C PHE A 121 -8.87 5.25 6.69
N ALA A 122 -8.91 6.57 6.88
CA ALA A 122 -10.10 7.32 6.60
C ALA A 122 -10.47 7.17 5.11
N PHE A 123 -11.73 7.07 4.77
CA PHE A 123 -12.18 6.84 3.39
C PHE A 123 -11.54 5.64 2.65
N GLU A 124 -10.90 4.70 3.39
CA GLU A 124 -10.31 3.47 2.83
C GLU A 124 -9.17 3.72 1.83
N VAL A 125 -8.62 4.92 1.81
CA VAL A 125 -7.49 5.33 0.99
C VAL A 125 -6.45 6.06 1.86
N GLN A 126 -5.18 5.90 1.51
CA GLN A 126 -4.11 6.61 2.19
C GLN A 126 -3.93 8.01 1.61
N THR A 127 -3.82 9.01 2.48
CA THR A 127 -3.30 10.35 2.20
C THR A 127 -1.83 10.46 2.61
N GLY A 128 -1.05 11.19 1.83
CA GLY A 128 0.41 11.19 1.93
C GLY A 128 1.00 9.86 1.45
N SER A 129 2.23 9.59 1.80
CA SER A 129 2.93 8.36 1.44
C SER A 129 3.52 7.67 2.67
N ILE A 130 3.67 6.35 2.65
CA ILE A 130 4.32 5.59 3.72
C ILE A 130 5.77 5.35 3.35
N ASP A 131 6.69 5.83 4.20
CA ASP A 131 8.12 5.56 4.07
C ASP A 131 8.46 4.13 4.46
N THR A 132 9.32 3.47 3.68
CA THR A 132 9.72 2.07 3.93
C THR A 132 10.89 1.91 4.89
N ALA A 133 11.51 3.01 5.36
CA ALA A 133 12.72 2.98 6.21
C ALA A 133 12.53 2.14 7.49
N ILE A 134 11.34 2.20 8.09
CA ILE A 134 11.02 1.56 9.38
C ILE A 134 10.57 0.10 9.26
N TYR A 135 10.45 -0.43 8.03
CA TYR A 135 9.95 -1.79 7.79
C TYR A 135 11.07 -2.72 7.35
N ASP A 136 11.05 -3.96 7.84
CA ASP A 136 11.93 -5.05 7.45
C ASP A 136 11.53 -5.58 6.06
N HIS A 137 10.25 -5.86 5.86
CA HIS A 137 9.67 -6.30 4.59
C HIS A 137 8.19 -5.97 4.51
N ILE A 138 7.63 -6.11 3.33
CA ILE A 138 6.20 -5.94 3.10
C ILE A 138 5.65 -7.19 2.44
N ASP A 139 4.56 -7.74 3.04
CA ASP A 139 3.84 -8.87 2.50
C ASP A 139 2.58 -8.41 1.77
N VAL A 140 2.31 -9.03 0.63
CA VAL A 140 1.08 -8.80 -0.13
C VAL A 140 0.37 -10.14 -0.34
N VAL A 141 -0.75 -10.33 0.35
CA VAL A 141 -1.59 -11.52 0.25
C VAL A 141 -2.75 -11.22 -0.66
N ARG A 142 -2.80 -11.85 -1.84
CA ARG A 142 -3.84 -11.60 -2.83
C ARG A 142 -5.10 -12.45 -2.59
N GLY A 143 -6.23 -11.90 -2.96
CA GLY A 143 -7.56 -12.49 -2.80
C GLY A 143 -8.34 -11.86 -1.65
N ALA A 144 -9.31 -12.60 -1.11
CA ALA A 144 -10.07 -12.16 0.03
C ALA A 144 -9.15 -12.05 1.27
N PRO A 145 -9.32 -11.00 2.12
CA PRO A 145 -8.48 -10.79 3.29
C PRO A 145 -8.54 -11.93 4.33
N GLY A 146 -9.46 -12.85 4.14
CA GLY A 146 -9.54 -14.12 4.87
C GLY A 146 -9.75 -13.94 6.36
N LEU A 147 -9.00 -14.74 7.14
CA LEU A 147 -9.20 -14.93 8.56
C LEU A 147 -8.89 -13.69 9.42
N LEU A 148 -7.83 -12.95 9.07
CA LEU A 148 -7.25 -11.92 9.94
C LEU A 148 -7.75 -10.50 9.67
N SER A 149 -8.65 -10.31 8.69
CA SER A 149 -9.24 -9.01 8.42
C SER A 149 -10.75 -9.04 8.58
N SER A 150 -11.27 -8.12 9.35
CA SER A 150 -12.69 -8.03 9.65
C SER A 150 -13.55 -7.54 8.49
N THR A 151 -12.97 -6.76 7.59
CA THR A 151 -13.65 -6.19 6.41
C THR A 151 -12.65 -6.02 5.28
N GLY A 152 -13.13 -5.93 4.04
CA GLY A 152 -12.30 -5.65 2.87
C GLY A 152 -12.87 -6.19 1.56
N ASN A 153 -12.14 -5.95 0.49
CA ASN A 153 -12.47 -6.40 -0.87
C ASN A 153 -11.74 -7.72 -1.22
N PRO A 154 -12.17 -8.46 -2.25
CA PRO A 154 -11.49 -9.68 -2.68
C PRO A 154 -10.27 -9.34 -3.58
N SER A 155 -9.42 -8.43 -3.11
CA SER A 155 -8.28 -7.85 -3.83
C SER A 155 -6.94 -8.31 -3.27
N ALA A 156 -6.47 -7.65 -2.23
CA ALA A 156 -5.27 -8.02 -1.47
C ALA A 156 -5.27 -7.40 -0.07
N VAL A 157 -4.40 -7.96 0.78
CA VAL A 157 -3.94 -7.38 2.05
C VAL A 157 -2.49 -6.97 1.89
N VAL A 158 -2.13 -5.75 2.26
CA VAL A 158 -0.76 -5.25 2.34
C VAL A 158 -0.36 -5.17 3.80
N ASN A 159 0.65 -5.94 4.21
CA ASN A 159 1.08 -6.01 5.60
C ASN A 159 2.54 -5.55 5.73
N PHE A 160 2.74 -4.51 6.50
CA PHE A 160 4.04 -3.93 6.81
C PHE A 160 4.63 -4.61 8.03
N ILE A 161 5.80 -5.23 7.91
CA ILE A 161 6.52 -5.85 9.04
C ILE A 161 7.60 -4.88 9.51
N ARG A 162 7.47 -4.42 10.77
CA ARG A 162 8.41 -3.45 11.35
C ARG A 162 9.77 -4.07 11.62
N LYS A 163 10.82 -3.25 11.50
CA LYS A 163 12.16 -3.57 11.98
C LYS A 163 12.14 -3.78 13.49
N ARG A 164 12.86 -4.80 13.97
CA ARG A 164 13.00 -5.16 15.39
C ARG A 164 14.44 -4.89 15.88
N PRO A 165 14.64 -4.65 17.17
CA PRO A 165 15.99 -4.52 17.75
C PRO A 165 16.79 -5.81 17.58
N THR A 166 18.12 -5.67 17.53
CA THR A 166 19.09 -6.78 17.40
C THR A 166 19.80 -7.04 18.72
N ARG A 167 20.22 -8.27 18.95
CA ARG A 167 21.06 -8.65 20.10
C ARG A 167 22.53 -8.20 19.93
N LEU A 168 22.93 -7.89 18.71
CA LEU A 168 24.25 -7.33 18.40
C LEU A 168 24.09 -5.88 18.01
N PHE A 169 25.12 -5.07 18.29
CA PHE A 169 25.16 -3.71 17.82
C PHE A 169 25.21 -3.67 16.29
N GLN A 170 24.38 -2.85 15.69
CA GLN A 170 24.34 -2.60 14.26
C GLN A 170 24.07 -1.13 14.02
N VAL A 171 24.74 -0.56 13.04
CA VAL A 171 24.46 0.78 12.54
C VAL A 171 24.49 0.78 11.03
N SER A 172 23.53 1.43 10.43
CA SER A 172 23.53 1.68 8.99
C SER A 172 23.04 3.10 8.69
N GLY A 173 23.46 3.62 7.56
CA GLY A 173 23.02 4.90 7.07
C GLY A 173 23.18 4.98 5.55
N SER A 174 22.42 5.86 4.92
CA SER A 174 22.57 6.17 3.50
C SER A 174 22.34 7.65 3.21
N ALA A 175 22.97 8.11 2.14
CA ALA A 175 22.71 9.40 1.54
C ALA A 175 22.44 9.20 0.05
N GLN A 176 21.35 9.79 -0.44
CA GLN A 176 20.90 9.69 -1.82
C GLN A 176 20.77 11.09 -2.41
N TYR A 177 21.20 11.24 -3.65
CA TYR A 177 21.00 12.45 -4.45
C TYR A 177 20.67 12.09 -5.89
N GLY A 178 19.74 12.83 -6.50
CA GLY A 178 19.28 12.49 -7.83
C GLY A 178 18.53 13.59 -8.57
N SER A 179 17.83 13.20 -9.64
CA SER A 179 17.03 14.08 -10.47
C SER A 179 15.98 14.82 -9.64
N TYR A 180 15.71 16.07 -10.00
CA TYR A 180 14.74 16.95 -9.33
C TYR A 180 15.12 17.25 -7.88
N ASP A 181 16.41 17.57 -7.65
CA ASP A 181 16.98 17.90 -6.34
C ASP A 181 16.64 16.90 -5.22
N HIS A 182 16.38 15.64 -5.64
CA HIS A 182 16.11 14.57 -4.69
C HIS A 182 17.27 14.41 -3.71
N LEU A 183 17.04 14.72 -2.44
CA LEU A 183 17.95 14.51 -1.32
C LEU A 183 17.27 13.62 -0.30
N ARG A 184 17.87 12.46 -0.01
CA ARG A 184 17.40 11.59 1.06
C ARG A 184 18.56 11.20 1.98
N LEU A 185 18.28 11.18 3.30
CA LEU A 185 19.19 10.73 4.34
C LEU A 185 18.49 9.70 5.21
N ASP A 186 19.12 8.56 5.44
CA ASP A 186 18.65 7.51 6.33
C ASP A 186 19.67 7.21 7.41
N ALA A 187 19.21 6.91 8.62
CA ALA A 187 20.01 6.43 9.74
C ALA A 187 19.25 5.36 10.52
N ASP A 188 19.93 4.28 10.89
CA ASP A 188 19.37 3.15 11.61
C ASP A 188 20.39 2.60 12.60
N VAL A 189 20.05 2.60 13.87
CA VAL A 189 20.91 2.12 14.94
C VAL A 189 20.16 1.13 15.81
N SER A 190 20.72 -0.04 16.01
CA SER A 190 20.17 -1.08 16.88
C SER A 190 21.25 -1.57 17.84
N ALA A 191 20.91 -1.70 19.13
CA ALA A 191 21.88 -2.09 20.17
C ALA A 191 21.22 -2.88 21.29
N PRO A 192 21.91 -3.88 21.86
CA PRO A 192 21.60 -4.36 23.21
C PRO A 192 21.87 -3.25 24.23
N LEU A 193 20.98 -3.08 25.20
CA LEU A 193 21.14 -2.16 26.33
C LEU A 193 21.66 -2.86 27.57
N THR A 194 21.60 -4.21 27.59
CA THR A 194 22.16 -5.09 28.63
C THR A 194 23.20 -6.02 28.02
N ASN A 195 24.16 -6.48 28.83
CA ASN A 195 25.25 -7.34 28.37
C ASN A 195 24.78 -8.69 27.79
N ASP A 196 23.66 -9.19 28.28
CA ASP A 196 23.03 -10.44 27.82
C ASP A 196 22.05 -10.24 26.63
N GLY A 197 21.83 -8.98 26.20
CA GLY A 197 20.89 -8.62 25.15
C GLY A 197 19.42 -8.83 25.53
N SER A 198 19.11 -9.01 26.82
CA SER A 198 17.73 -9.15 27.29
C SER A 198 16.91 -7.88 27.13
N ILE A 199 17.53 -6.71 27.19
CA ILE A 199 16.92 -5.44 26.80
C ILE A 199 17.70 -4.90 25.59
N ARG A 200 16.98 -4.57 24.53
CA ARG A 200 17.53 -4.09 23.27
C ARG A 200 16.66 -3.00 22.68
N ALA A 201 17.27 -2.06 22.00
CA ALA A 201 16.58 -0.93 21.39
C ALA A 201 17.03 -0.69 19.95
N ARG A 202 16.14 -0.07 19.17
CA ARG A 202 16.43 0.38 17.81
C ARG A 202 15.83 1.75 17.58
N ALA A 203 16.56 2.60 16.85
CA ALA A 203 16.09 3.88 16.37
C ALA A 203 16.34 3.98 14.87
N VAL A 204 15.33 4.43 14.11
CA VAL A 204 15.41 4.66 12.66
C VAL A 204 14.95 6.07 12.36
N GLY A 205 15.68 6.77 11.51
CA GLY A 205 15.32 8.10 11.01
C GLY A 205 15.49 8.16 9.50
N ALA A 206 14.58 8.84 8.80
CA ALA A 206 14.71 9.15 7.39
C ALA A 206 14.23 10.57 7.12
N TYR A 207 14.93 11.26 6.22
CA TYR A 207 14.57 12.59 5.74
C TYR A 207 14.61 12.60 4.22
N LEU A 208 13.57 13.15 3.59
CA LEU A 208 13.45 13.35 2.16
C LEU A 208 13.09 14.81 1.89
N ASP A 209 13.76 15.42 0.93
CA ASP A 209 13.42 16.72 0.36
C ASP A 209 13.65 16.63 -1.15
N GLU A 210 12.58 16.80 -1.94
CA GLU A 210 12.66 16.66 -3.37
C GLU A 210 11.69 17.57 -4.11
N ASP A 211 12.09 18.02 -5.27
CA ASP A 211 11.22 18.56 -6.29
C ASP A 211 10.65 17.42 -7.15
N SER A 212 9.79 17.74 -8.09
CA SER A 212 9.16 16.76 -8.97
C SER A 212 9.37 17.14 -10.44
N TYR A 213 9.19 16.14 -11.32
CA TYR A 213 9.00 16.40 -12.75
C TYR A 213 7.69 17.14 -13.05
N LEU A 214 6.74 17.12 -12.13
CA LEU A 214 5.51 17.93 -12.20
C LEU A 214 5.82 19.36 -11.78
N ASP A 215 5.42 20.31 -12.60
CA ASP A 215 5.64 21.72 -12.34
C ASP A 215 5.12 22.11 -10.96
N ARG A 216 5.90 22.87 -10.18
CA ARG A 216 5.55 23.37 -8.83
C ARG A 216 5.41 22.31 -7.73
N TYR A 217 5.24 21.01 -8.06
CA TYR A 217 5.13 19.98 -7.03
C TYR A 217 6.47 19.71 -6.37
N GLY A 218 6.47 19.65 -5.07
CA GLY A 218 7.62 19.23 -4.26
C GLY A 218 7.17 18.58 -2.96
N LEU A 219 8.02 17.74 -2.40
CA LEU A 219 7.74 16.93 -1.22
C LEU A 219 8.86 17.03 -0.21
N ARG A 220 8.51 17.29 1.05
CA ARG A 220 9.38 17.11 2.21
C ARG A 220 8.76 16.08 3.14
N ARG A 221 9.55 15.07 3.54
CA ARG A 221 9.09 14.03 4.46
C ARG A 221 10.13 13.74 5.51
N TRP A 222 9.72 13.68 6.77
CA TRP A 222 10.52 13.20 7.86
C TRP A 222 9.86 12.00 8.53
N THR A 223 10.64 10.94 8.79
CA THR A 223 10.17 9.71 9.42
C THR A 223 11.08 9.36 10.57
N GLY A 224 10.51 9.13 11.75
CA GLY A 224 11.21 8.71 12.96
C GLY A 224 10.54 7.50 13.59
N TYR A 225 11.36 6.56 14.08
CA TYR A 225 10.89 5.32 14.69
C TYR A 225 11.81 4.92 15.83
N GLY A 226 11.24 4.54 16.96
CA GLY A 226 11.94 3.98 18.10
C GLY A 226 11.22 2.78 18.66
N ILE A 227 11.97 1.72 19.02
CA ILE A 227 11.44 0.49 19.59
C ILE A 227 12.38 -0.09 20.61
N VAL A 228 11.81 -0.60 21.70
CA VAL A 228 12.52 -1.32 22.77
C VAL A 228 11.86 -2.68 22.96
N GLU A 229 12.67 -3.70 23.09
CA GLU A 229 12.26 -5.03 23.47
C GLU A 229 12.94 -5.43 24.77
N ALA A 230 12.18 -6.04 25.67
CA ALA A 230 12.66 -6.55 26.95
C ALA A 230 12.19 -8.01 27.14
N ASP A 231 13.13 -8.93 27.29
CA ASP A 231 12.87 -10.31 27.71
C ASP A 231 12.67 -10.32 29.24
N LEU A 232 11.39 -10.39 29.70
CA LEU A 232 11.02 -10.40 31.12
C LEU A 232 11.26 -11.77 31.79
N GLY A 233 11.96 -12.63 31.10
CA GLY A 233 12.32 -13.99 31.44
C GLY A 233 12.42 -14.84 30.17
N PRO A 234 12.70 -16.14 30.29
CA PRO A 234 12.93 -16.99 29.13
C PRO A 234 11.69 -17.20 28.22
N GLN A 235 10.50 -16.89 28.73
CA GLN A 235 9.23 -17.17 28.04
C GLN A 235 8.45 -15.92 27.66
N THR A 236 8.85 -14.72 28.12
CA THR A 236 8.05 -13.52 27.94
C THR A 236 8.88 -12.37 27.36
N THR A 237 8.45 -11.84 26.24
CA THR A 237 9.04 -10.64 25.63
C THR A 237 8.00 -9.53 25.60
N LEU A 238 8.36 -8.37 26.10
CA LEU A 238 7.61 -7.11 26.01
C LEU A 238 8.23 -6.23 24.94
N THR A 239 7.42 -5.65 24.08
CA THR A 239 7.82 -4.67 23.06
C THR A 239 7.05 -3.39 23.25
N LEU A 240 7.75 -2.24 23.16
CA LEU A 240 7.15 -0.91 23.15
C LEU A 240 7.79 -0.09 22.03
N GLY A 241 7.01 0.67 21.30
CA GLY A 241 7.54 1.49 20.23
C GLY A 241 6.69 2.71 19.88
N TYR A 242 7.35 3.63 19.20
CA TYR A 242 6.78 4.87 18.68
C TYR A 242 7.21 5.09 17.24
N GLY A 243 6.27 5.50 16.40
CA GLY A 243 6.50 5.92 15.03
C GLY A 243 5.92 7.30 14.78
N HIS A 244 6.61 8.10 13.99
CA HIS A 244 6.19 9.43 13.56
C HIS A 244 6.60 9.65 12.10
N GLN A 245 5.68 10.15 11.29
CA GLN A 245 5.95 10.62 9.95
C GLN A 245 5.27 11.98 9.75
N ASP A 246 6.01 12.92 9.20
CA ASP A 246 5.53 14.24 8.77
C ASP A 246 5.76 14.34 7.26
N HIS A 247 4.67 14.50 6.51
CA HIS A 247 4.64 14.59 5.06
C HIS A 247 4.05 15.95 4.68
N GLN A 248 4.82 16.77 3.99
CA GLN A 248 4.48 18.11 3.56
C GLN A 248 4.70 18.23 2.07
N SER A 249 3.64 18.50 1.31
CA SER A 249 3.75 18.75 -0.13
C SER A 249 3.40 20.21 -0.47
N ARG A 250 3.90 20.68 -1.60
CA ARG A 250 3.54 21.94 -2.23
C ARG A 250 3.18 21.70 -3.69
N GLY A 251 2.34 22.54 -4.28
CA GLY A 251 1.86 22.33 -5.64
C GLY A 251 1.07 21.02 -5.82
N ALA A 252 0.45 20.52 -4.74
CA ALA A 252 -0.27 19.26 -4.72
C ALA A 252 -1.52 19.30 -5.60
N THR A 253 -1.82 18.19 -6.27
CA THR A 253 -3.05 18.07 -7.04
C THR A 253 -4.18 17.48 -6.19
N TRP A 254 -5.36 18.05 -6.31
CA TRP A 254 -6.63 17.43 -5.90
C TRP A 254 -7.45 17.16 -7.17
N GLY A 255 -7.56 15.90 -7.55
CA GLY A 255 -7.86 15.53 -8.93
C GLY A 255 -6.63 15.71 -9.83
N ALA A 256 -6.85 15.95 -11.12
CA ALA A 256 -5.79 16.15 -12.10
C ALA A 256 -6.28 17.08 -13.23
N LEU A 257 -5.63 16.99 -14.40
CA LEU A 257 -5.98 17.79 -15.57
C LEU A 257 -7.00 17.05 -16.45
N PRO A 258 -7.95 17.75 -17.10
CA PRO A 258 -8.82 17.16 -18.10
C PRO A 258 -7.99 16.60 -19.27
N LEU A 259 -8.38 15.43 -19.78
CA LEU A 259 -7.64 14.71 -20.81
C LEU A 259 -8.22 14.88 -22.22
N TYR A 260 -9.38 15.54 -22.36
CA TYR A 260 -10.06 15.73 -23.64
C TYR A 260 -10.81 17.06 -23.68
N TYR A 261 -10.99 17.56 -24.89
CA TYR A 261 -11.84 18.72 -25.18
C TYR A 261 -13.33 18.32 -25.22
N THR A 262 -14.24 19.29 -25.18
CA THR A 262 -15.69 19.06 -25.24
C THR A 262 -16.14 18.33 -26.51
N ASP A 263 -15.36 18.38 -27.59
CA ASP A 263 -15.60 17.62 -28.82
C ASP A 263 -15.10 16.16 -28.77
N GLY A 264 -14.42 15.75 -27.68
CA GLY A 264 -13.86 14.42 -27.47
C GLY A 264 -12.45 14.22 -28.01
N THR A 265 -11.83 15.24 -28.59
CA THR A 265 -10.41 15.17 -28.98
C THR A 265 -9.50 15.23 -27.76
N ARG A 266 -8.36 14.52 -27.82
CA ARG A 266 -7.41 14.45 -26.71
C ARG A 266 -6.62 15.74 -26.58
N ILE A 267 -6.45 16.24 -25.36
CA ILE A 267 -5.55 17.32 -25.04
C ILE A 267 -4.12 16.78 -24.98
N ASP A 268 -3.19 17.40 -25.70
CA ASP A 268 -1.75 17.05 -25.63
C ASP A 268 -1.07 17.86 -24.52
N LEU A 269 -1.14 17.33 -23.31
CA LEU A 269 -0.52 17.93 -22.14
C LEU A 269 0.99 17.67 -22.12
N PRO A 270 1.82 18.63 -21.71
CA PRO A 270 3.23 18.39 -21.40
C PRO A 270 3.35 17.36 -20.24
N ARG A 271 4.48 16.67 -20.17
CA ARG A 271 4.68 15.64 -19.13
C ARG A 271 4.76 16.25 -17.73
N SER A 272 5.26 17.47 -17.64
CA SER A 272 5.36 18.23 -16.39
C SER A 272 4.06 18.90 -15.96
N ALA A 273 3.00 18.82 -16.78
CA ALA A 273 1.73 19.49 -16.50
C ALA A 273 1.17 19.12 -15.12
N ASN A 274 0.83 20.16 -14.36
CA ASN A 274 0.30 20.07 -13.01
C ASN A 274 -0.85 21.08 -12.84
N SER A 275 -1.96 20.65 -12.21
CA SER A 275 -3.08 21.51 -11.87
C SER A 275 -2.91 22.24 -10.53
N GLY A 276 -1.98 21.79 -9.68
CA GLY A 276 -1.74 22.39 -8.36
C GLY A 276 -1.02 23.73 -8.46
N PRO A 277 -1.58 24.85 -7.96
CA PRO A 277 -0.87 26.11 -7.80
C PRO A 277 0.14 26.01 -6.63
N ASP A 278 1.08 26.95 -6.55
CA ASP A 278 2.15 26.95 -5.53
C ASP A 278 1.65 26.92 -4.09
N TRP A 279 0.49 27.52 -3.81
CA TRP A 279 -0.11 27.54 -2.49
C TRP A 279 -0.83 26.22 -2.09
N ALA A 280 -1.10 25.34 -3.06
CA ALA A 280 -1.75 24.06 -2.76
C ALA A 280 -0.77 23.11 -2.08
N GLY A 281 -1.23 22.45 -1.03
CA GLY A 281 -0.43 21.51 -0.27
C GLY A 281 -1.28 20.51 0.49
N TRP A 282 -0.75 19.29 0.61
CA TRP A 282 -1.34 18.20 1.37
C TRP A 282 -0.39 17.83 2.50
N ASN A 283 -0.74 18.21 3.74
CA ASN A 283 0.13 18.06 4.90
C ASN A 283 -0.45 17.01 5.84
N VAL A 284 0.30 15.92 6.02
CA VAL A 284 -0.15 14.76 6.79
C VAL A 284 0.87 14.40 7.86
N ILE A 285 0.43 14.37 9.12
CA ILE A 285 1.24 13.89 10.23
C ILE A 285 0.64 12.60 10.77
N ASP A 286 1.40 11.51 10.71
CA ASP A 286 1.04 10.19 11.23
C ASP A 286 1.86 9.87 12.47
N ARG A 287 1.20 9.59 13.60
CA ARG A 287 1.82 9.20 14.87
C ARG A 287 1.22 7.92 15.37
N GLN A 288 2.08 6.99 15.80
CA GLN A 288 1.63 5.73 16.36
C GLN A 288 2.45 5.35 17.59
N ILE A 289 1.76 4.95 18.64
CA ILE A 289 2.32 4.29 19.82
C ILE A 289 1.81 2.85 19.79
N PHE A 290 2.69 1.91 19.99
CA PHE A 290 2.31 0.50 20.01
C PHE A 290 3.08 -0.28 21.06
N GLY A 291 2.50 -1.37 21.50
CA GLY A 291 3.16 -2.33 22.35
C GLY A 291 2.60 -3.71 22.15
N ASP A 292 3.42 -4.71 22.33
CA ASP A 292 3.00 -6.11 22.36
C ASP A 292 3.71 -6.87 23.46
N ILE A 293 3.03 -7.87 24.01
CA ILE A 293 3.57 -8.87 24.91
C ILE A 293 3.34 -10.24 24.31
N VAL A 294 4.41 -11.01 24.22
CA VAL A 294 4.40 -12.39 23.78
C VAL A 294 4.79 -13.27 24.97
N HIS A 295 3.98 -14.30 25.23
CA HIS A 295 4.26 -15.29 26.27
C HIS A 295 4.22 -16.69 25.69
N HIS A 296 5.28 -17.45 25.84
CA HIS A 296 5.37 -18.87 25.50
C HIS A 296 5.06 -19.69 26.74
N PHE A 297 3.94 -20.41 26.74
CA PHE A 297 3.58 -21.33 27.82
C PHE A 297 4.50 -22.56 27.82
N ASN A 298 4.91 -22.98 26.62
CA ASN A 298 5.84 -24.07 26.33
C ASN A 298 6.31 -23.95 24.88
N ASP A 299 7.01 -24.93 24.32
CA ASP A 299 7.55 -24.91 22.96
C ASP A 299 6.47 -24.87 21.86
N ASP A 300 5.25 -25.35 22.16
CA ASP A 300 4.15 -25.42 21.20
C ASP A 300 3.14 -24.29 21.35
N TRP A 301 2.94 -23.75 22.55
CA TRP A 301 1.88 -22.78 22.82
C TRP A 301 2.40 -21.40 23.18
N HIS A 302 1.85 -20.40 22.53
CA HIS A 302 2.11 -18.99 22.85
C HIS A 302 0.84 -18.15 22.80
N ALA A 303 0.86 -17.04 23.52
CA ALA A 303 -0.13 -15.98 23.44
C ALA A 303 0.55 -14.66 23.05
N LYS A 304 -0.18 -13.83 22.32
CA LYS A 304 0.23 -12.46 22.01
C LYS A 304 -0.92 -11.51 22.27
N LEU A 305 -0.61 -10.39 22.94
CA LEU A 305 -1.48 -9.24 23.08
C LEU A 305 -0.78 -8.04 22.42
N THR A 306 -1.47 -7.33 21.55
CA THR A 306 -0.96 -6.12 20.92
C THR A 306 -1.95 -4.97 21.08
N VAL A 307 -1.43 -3.78 21.38
CA VAL A 307 -2.20 -2.54 21.46
C VAL A 307 -1.51 -1.52 20.55
N VAL A 308 -2.29 -0.90 19.66
CA VAL A 308 -1.82 0.17 18.77
C VAL A 308 -2.75 1.37 18.90
N ARG A 309 -2.20 2.53 19.22
CA ARG A 309 -2.88 3.82 19.12
C ARG A 309 -2.23 4.62 18.00
N ARG A 310 -3.01 4.98 16.99
CA ARG A 310 -2.58 5.82 15.86
C ARG A 310 -3.39 7.10 15.81
N ALA A 311 -2.75 8.20 15.48
CA ALA A 311 -3.38 9.48 15.20
C ALA A 311 -2.79 10.05 13.92
N VAL A 312 -3.68 10.39 12.97
CA VAL A 312 -3.33 11.07 11.72
C VAL A 312 -4.01 12.43 11.73
N SER A 313 -3.26 13.49 11.46
CA SER A 313 -3.78 14.84 11.31
C SER A 313 -3.41 15.39 9.94
N GLU A 314 -4.37 16.05 9.29
CA GLU A 314 -4.25 16.68 7.98
C GLU A 314 -4.59 18.17 8.10
N ASP A 315 -3.81 19.04 7.43
CA ASP A 315 -4.06 20.47 7.28
C ASP A 315 -3.74 20.84 5.84
N ASP A 316 -4.77 20.85 5.00
CA ASP A 316 -4.66 20.82 3.56
C ASP A 316 -5.26 22.09 2.95
N ARG A 317 -4.60 22.61 1.90
CA ARG A 317 -5.13 23.61 0.99
C ARG A 317 -5.10 23.02 -0.40
N LEU A 318 -6.27 22.76 -0.96
CA LEU A 318 -6.38 21.95 -2.17
C LEU A 318 -7.07 22.75 -3.28
N PHE A 319 -6.65 22.45 -4.50
CA PHE A 319 -7.21 23.04 -5.70
C PHE A 319 -7.65 21.96 -6.67
N TYR A 320 -8.96 21.89 -6.90
CA TYR A 320 -9.57 21.00 -7.88
C TYR A 320 -10.05 21.81 -9.07
N VAL A 321 -9.91 21.24 -10.24
CA VAL A 321 -10.52 21.77 -11.48
C VAL A 321 -11.51 20.74 -12.02
N TYR A 322 -12.61 21.20 -12.56
CA TYR A 322 -13.62 20.36 -13.19
C TYR A 322 -14.10 20.98 -14.51
N GLY A 323 -14.79 20.15 -15.34
CA GLY A 323 -15.17 20.54 -16.69
C GLY A 323 -14.04 20.31 -17.71
N ASN A 324 -14.32 20.61 -18.96
CA ASN A 324 -13.42 20.37 -20.08
C ASN A 324 -13.30 21.63 -20.94
N PRO A 325 -12.11 21.96 -21.45
CA PRO A 325 -11.94 23.09 -22.37
C PRO A 325 -12.59 22.81 -23.73
N SER A 326 -12.93 23.85 -24.46
CA SER A 326 -13.45 23.75 -25.82
C SER A 326 -12.31 23.61 -26.82
N ALA A 327 -12.45 22.71 -27.81
CA ALA A 327 -11.49 22.58 -28.90
C ALA A 327 -11.47 23.79 -29.83
N ALA A 328 -12.54 24.61 -29.84
CA ALA A 328 -12.60 25.86 -30.59
C ALA A 328 -11.78 27.00 -29.94
N PHE A 329 -11.52 26.87 -28.63
CA PHE A 329 -10.73 27.80 -27.81
C PHE A 329 -9.74 27.03 -26.95
N PRO A 330 -8.76 26.34 -27.56
CA PRO A 330 -7.91 25.39 -26.83
C PRO A 330 -7.11 26.02 -25.69
N ASP A 331 -6.71 27.27 -25.85
CA ASP A 331 -5.89 28.02 -24.88
C ASP A 331 -6.71 29.07 -24.10
N GLY A 332 -8.02 29.16 -24.34
CA GLY A 332 -8.88 30.22 -23.80
C GLY A 332 -10.19 29.71 -23.18
N ILE A 333 -11.05 30.67 -22.85
CA ILE A 333 -12.40 30.44 -22.38
C ILE A 333 -13.38 30.60 -23.56
N ASP A 334 -14.16 29.57 -23.86
CA ASP A 334 -15.17 29.61 -24.91
C ASP A 334 -16.45 30.27 -24.41
N PRO A 335 -16.87 31.43 -24.92
CA PRO A 335 -18.09 32.09 -24.48
C PRO A 335 -19.36 31.26 -24.75
N ALA A 336 -19.37 30.37 -25.77
CA ALA A 336 -20.50 29.53 -26.05
C ALA A 336 -20.63 28.37 -25.06
N GLU A 337 -19.51 27.87 -24.55
CA GLU A 337 -19.49 26.86 -23.47
C GLU A 337 -19.77 27.51 -22.10
N SER A 338 -19.34 28.76 -21.86
CA SER A 338 -19.68 29.51 -20.62
C SER A 338 -21.18 29.58 -20.39
N ALA A 339 -21.95 29.86 -21.46
CA ALA A 339 -23.41 29.93 -21.41
C ALA A 339 -24.08 28.58 -21.07
N LYS A 340 -23.39 27.46 -21.31
CA LYS A 340 -23.86 26.09 -21.01
C LYS A 340 -23.30 25.52 -19.70
N GLY A 341 -22.48 26.28 -18.97
CA GLY A 341 -21.76 25.79 -17.81
C GLY A 341 -20.53 24.94 -18.11
N GLY A 342 -20.03 24.99 -19.37
CA GLY A 342 -18.80 24.35 -19.82
C GLY A 342 -17.54 25.09 -19.36
N ASN A 343 -16.42 24.90 -20.08
CA ASN A 343 -15.06 25.29 -19.72
C ASN A 343 -14.52 24.61 -18.45
N ILE A 344 -13.25 24.86 -18.16
CA ILE A 344 -12.63 24.44 -16.89
C ILE A 344 -13.09 25.41 -15.79
N ARG A 345 -13.39 24.88 -14.63
CA ARG A 345 -13.82 25.67 -13.48
C ARG A 345 -13.05 25.29 -12.22
N SER A 346 -12.78 26.29 -11.39
CA SER A 346 -12.09 26.16 -10.12
C SER A 346 -12.98 25.62 -9.00
N TYR A 347 -12.37 24.80 -8.11
CA TYR A 347 -12.98 24.39 -6.86
C TYR A 347 -11.89 24.29 -5.77
N PRO A 348 -11.49 25.42 -5.17
CA PRO A 348 -10.56 25.43 -4.05
C PRO A 348 -11.23 25.08 -2.74
N GLY A 349 -10.52 24.40 -1.84
CA GLY A 349 -10.98 24.09 -0.49
C GLY A 349 -9.83 23.90 0.48
N ALA A 350 -10.04 24.32 1.72
CA ALA A 350 -9.13 24.06 2.82
C ALA A 350 -9.75 23.07 3.80
N PHE A 351 -8.97 22.11 4.27
CA PHE A 351 -9.46 21.01 5.11
C PHE A 351 -8.56 20.80 6.31
N ARG A 352 -9.15 20.52 7.46
CA ARG A 352 -8.47 19.99 8.64
C ARG A 352 -9.14 18.72 9.06
N ALA A 353 -8.38 17.62 9.08
CA ALA A 353 -8.90 16.33 9.49
C ALA A 353 -8.08 15.74 10.63
N GLU A 354 -8.72 15.01 11.50
CA GLU A 354 -8.09 14.21 12.55
C GLU A 354 -8.71 12.82 12.59
N THR A 355 -7.86 11.80 12.42
CA THR A 355 -8.22 10.40 12.59
C THR A 355 -7.52 9.85 13.82
N ARG A 356 -8.28 9.35 14.79
CA ARG A 356 -7.77 8.64 15.99
C ARG A 356 -8.22 7.20 15.94
N ASN A 357 -7.29 6.28 16.02
CA ASN A 357 -7.56 4.85 16.03
C ASN A 357 -6.96 4.18 17.27
N LEU A 358 -7.70 3.27 17.88
CA LEU A 358 -7.23 2.34 18.89
C LEU A 358 -7.56 0.92 18.44
N THR A 359 -6.54 0.09 18.28
CA THR A 359 -6.68 -1.34 17.95
C THR A 359 -6.07 -2.18 19.04
N ILE A 360 -6.80 -3.21 19.47
CA ILE A 360 -6.37 -4.23 20.42
C ILE A 360 -6.56 -5.57 19.74
N ASP A 361 -5.53 -6.40 19.73
CA ASP A 361 -5.55 -7.75 19.18
C ASP A 361 -4.94 -8.72 20.19
N ALA A 362 -5.64 -9.80 20.50
CA ALA A 362 -5.16 -10.84 21.39
C ALA A 362 -5.42 -12.20 20.78
N TYR A 363 -4.41 -13.06 20.77
CA TYR A 363 -4.58 -14.43 20.31
C TYR A 363 -3.72 -15.42 21.06
N VAL A 364 -4.14 -16.67 20.99
CA VAL A 364 -3.39 -17.85 21.43
C VAL A 364 -3.22 -18.79 20.24
N ALA A 365 -2.04 -19.29 20.03
CA ALA A 365 -1.74 -20.29 18.99
C ALA A 365 -0.89 -21.41 19.56
N GLY A 366 -1.09 -22.62 19.03
CA GLY A 366 -0.34 -23.77 19.48
C GLY A 366 -0.71 -25.04 18.74
N LYS A 367 -0.31 -26.19 19.30
CA LYS A 367 -0.56 -27.50 18.73
C LYS A 367 -1.46 -28.35 19.66
N ILE A 368 -2.31 -29.13 19.04
CA ILE A 368 -3.11 -30.14 19.71
C ILE A 368 -2.88 -31.52 19.10
N ALA A 369 -2.81 -32.55 19.92
CA ALA A 369 -2.73 -33.94 19.47
C ALA A 369 -4.14 -34.52 19.34
N LEU A 370 -4.57 -34.85 18.13
CA LEU A 370 -5.83 -35.53 17.84
C LEU A 370 -5.59 -36.63 16.80
N PHE A 371 -6.25 -37.77 16.98
CA PHE A 371 -6.19 -38.89 16.04
C PHE A 371 -4.75 -39.37 15.74
N GLY A 372 -3.85 -39.29 16.73
CA GLY A 372 -2.45 -39.69 16.61
C GLY A 372 -1.58 -38.75 15.81
N ARG A 373 -2.04 -37.49 15.53
CA ARG A 373 -1.31 -36.46 14.81
C ARG A 373 -1.37 -35.13 15.52
N GLU A 374 -0.37 -34.28 15.26
CA GLU A 374 -0.38 -32.89 15.73
C GLU A 374 -1.08 -31.99 14.71
N HIS A 375 -1.88 -31.08 15.23
CA HIS A 375 -2.65 -30.09 14.47
C HIS A 375 -2.36 -28.70 15.03
N ASP A 376 -2.21 -27.71 14.14
CA ASP A 376 -2.02 -26.32 14.56
C ASP A 376 -3.40 -25.68 14.81
N VAL A 377 -3.51 -24.95 15.90
CA VAL A 377 -4.75 -24.22 16.26
C VAL A 377 -4.44 -22.80 16.67
N MET A 378 -5.37 -21.88 16.36
CA MET A 378 -5.27 -20.49 16.73
C MET A 378 -6.66 -19.91 16.97
N PHE A 379 -6.81 -19.12 18.04
CA PHE A 379 -8.01 -18.35 18.36
C PHE A 379 -7.62 -16.97 18.82
N GLY A 380 -8.39 -15.96 18.42
CA GLY A 380 -8.11 -14.61 18.80
C GLY A 380 -9.33 -13.69 18.74
N VAL A 381 -9.14 -12.51 19.30
CA VAL A 381 -10.11 -11.41 19.29
C VAL A 381 -9.42 -10.13 18.87
N ASN A 382 -10.11 -9.33 18.08
CA ASN A 382 -9.64 -8.03 17.64
C ASN A 382 -10.71 -6.98 17.86
N ARG A 383 -10.31 -5.82 18.35
CA ARG A 383 -11.17 -4.64 18.43
C ARG A 383 -10.44 -3.43 17.86
N SER A 384 -11.06 -2.76 16.86
CA SER A 384 -10.61 -1.50 16.31
C SER A 384 -11.70 -0.45 16.48
N ALA A 385 -11.33 0.71 17.02
CA ALA A 385 -12.23 1.86 17.14
C ALA A 385 -11.54 3.08 16.52
N GLN A 386 -12.18 3.69 15.53
CA GLN A 386 -11.70 4.86 14.81
C GLN A 386 -12.69 6.00 14.95
N ARG A 387 -12.21 7.19 15.30
CA ARG A 387 -12.94 8.43 15.14
C ARG A 387 -12.25 9.28 14.08
N TYR A 388 -13.02 9.76 13.15
CA TYR A 388 -12.63 10.70 12.11
C TYR A 388 -13.43 11.97 12.24
N VAL A 389 -12.75 13.11 12.31
CA VAL A 389 -13.35 14.45 12.33
C VAL A 389 -12.70 15.25 11.22
N GLN A 390 -13.50 15.89 10.38
CA GLN A 390 -13.03 16.80 9.35
C GLN A 390 -13.84 18.09 9.38
N THR A 391 -13.16 19.21 9.21
CA THR A 391 -13.75 20.54 9.02
C THR A 391 -13.25 21.12 7.71
N SER A 392 -14.06 21.90 7.03
CA SER A 392 -13.70 22.53 5.76
C SER A 392 -13.91 24.04 5.77
N GLY A 393 -13.16 24.73 4.95
CA GLY A 393 -13.25 26.16 4.71
C GLY A 393 -13.21 26.44 3.23
N TYR A 394 -14.21 27.16 2.72
CA TYR A 394 -14.33 27.51 1.31
C TYR A 394 -14.35 29.02 1.14
N ASP A 395 -13.66 29.48 0.09
CA ASP A 395 -13.92 30.81 -0.48
C ASP A 395 -14.93 30.64 -1.62
N TYR A 396 -16.20 30.89 -1.30
CA TYR A 396 -17.29 30.72 -2.26
C TYR A 396 -17.18 31.66 -3.47
N GLY A 397 -16.45 32.78 -3.34
CA GLY A 397 -16.16 33.68 -4.47
C GLY A 397 -15.15 33.11 -5.47
N ALA A 398 -14.35 32.14 -5.02
CA ALA A 398 -13.35 31.46 -5.85
C ALA A 398 -13.84 30.13 -6.42
N ILE A 399 -15.04 29.65 -6.04
CA ILE A 399 -15.64 28.41 -6.57
C ILE A 399 -16.37 28.73 -7.89
N GLY A 400 -16.12 27.92 -8.92
CA GLY A 400 -16.82 28.01 -10.22
C GLY A 400 -16.29 29.10 -11.13
N LEU A 401 -15.16 29.73 -10.80
CA LEU A 401 -14.50 30.66 -11.72
C LEU A 401 -14.04 29.90 -12.96
N GLU A 402 -14.32 30.43 -14.13
CA GLU A 402 -13.85 29.88 -15.39
C GLU A 402 -12.36 30.15 -15.56
N LEU A 403 -11.66 29.12 -16.01
CA LEU A 403 -10.22 29.12 -16.25
C LEU A 403 -9.91 28.63 -17.66
N SER A 404 -8.91 29.20 -18.29
CA SER A 404 -8.29 28.60 -19.45
C SER A 404 -7.38 27.44 -19.03
N ILE A 405 -7.02 26.59 -19.99
CA ILE A 405 -6.03 25.55 -19.74
C ILE A 405 -4.68 26.16 -19.35
N ASP A 406 -4.32 27.30 -19.96
CA ASP A 406 -3.09 28.03 -19.67
C ASP A 406 -3.06 28.63 -18.26
N ASP A 407 -4.19 29.12 -17.74
CA ASP A 407 -4.29 29.56 -16.34
C ASP A 407 -3.97 28.41 -15.38
N VAL A 408 -4.50 27.23 -15.66
CA VAL A 408 -4.27 26.04 -14.84
C VAL A 408 -2.81 25.55 -14.95
N LEU A 409 -2.27 25.48 -16.17
CA LEU A 409 -0.91 25.00 -16.41
C LEU A 409 0.16 25.96 -15.86
N SER A 410 -0.06 27.27 -15.96
CA SER A 410 0.86 28.27 -15.41
C SER A 410 0.86 28.29 -13.87
N GLY A 411 -0.21 27.80 -13.23
CA GLY A 411 -0.38 27.87 -11.79
C GLY A 411 -0.66 29.28 -11.24
N ASN A 412 -0.95 30.25 -12.14
CA ASN A 412 -1.21 31.64 -11.80
C ASN A 412 -2.60 31.85 -11.12
N THR A 413 -3.09 30.83 -10.45
CA THR A 413 -4.34 30.91 -9.68
C THR A 413 -4.03 31.49 -8.31
N PRO A 414 -4.55 32.69 -7.98
CA PRO A 414 -4.29 33.28 -6.67
C PRO A 414 -4.83 32.41 -5.53
N GLU A 415 -4.13 32.44 -4.39
CA GLU A 415 -4.61 31.75 -3.19
C GLU A 415 -5.97 32.35 -2.77
N PRO A 416 -7.00 31.51 -2.61
CA PRO A 416 -8.32 31.94 -2.16
C PRO A 416 -8.27 32.49 -0.72
N ASN A 417 -9.21 33.36 -0.41
CA ASN A 417 -9.35 33.89 0.94
C ASN A 417 -10.10 32.88 1.83
N PHE A 418 -9.41 31.82 2.22
CA PHE A 418 -9.98 30.80 3.09
C PHE A 418 -10.35 31.37 4.46
N PRO A 419 -11.51 31.00 5.05
CA PRO A 419 -11.92 31.49 6.35
C PRO A 419 -10.95 31.01 7.45
N SER A 420 -10.70 31.85 8.45
CA SER A 420 -9.89 31.48 9.62
C SER A 420 -10.57 30.44 10.51
N VAL A 421 -11.90 30.41 10.51
CA VAL A 421 -12.73 29.43 11.23
C VAL A 421 -13.41 28.52 10.23
N PHE A 422 -13.09 27.24 10.31
CA PHE A 422 -13.64 26.23 9.41
C PHE A 422 -15.01 25.74 9.85
N ASN A 423 -15.81 25.34 8.88
CA ASN A 423 -17.16 24.86 9.10
C ASN A 423 -17.19 23.53 9.83
N THR A 424 -18.10 23.43 10.81
CA THR A 424 -18.38 22.22 11.58
C THR A 424 -19.84 21.75 11.41
N ASN A 425 -20.58 22.39 10.50
CA ASN A 425 -21.96 22.04 10.22
C ASN A 425 -22.09 20.69 9.49
N PHE A 426 -23.29 20.12 9.51
CA PHE A 426 -23.60 18.82 8.92
C PHE A 426 -23.28 18.72 7.42
N LEU A 427 -23.44 19.82 6.66
CA LEU A 427 -23.28 19.81 5.20
C LEU A 427 -21.82 19.94 4.74
N GLU A 428 -20.98 20.57 5.55
CA GLU A 428 -19.61 20.97 5.15
C GLU A 428 -18.52 20.40 6.05
N SER A 429 -18.86 19.42 6.89
CA SER A 429 -17.90 18.75 7.77
C SER A 429 -18.23 17.28 7.92
N GLY A 430 -17.40 16.57 8.66
CA GLY A 430 -17.61 15.17 9.01
C GLY A 430 -17.23 14.89 10.47
N ASP A 431 -18.04 14.10 11.17
CA ASP A 431 -17.71 13.48 12.45
C ASP A 431 -18.26 12.06 12.45
N ARG A 432 -17.36 11.08 12.32
CA ARG A 432 -17.71 9.67 12.20
C ARG A 432 -16.92 8.82 13.17
N THR A 433 -17.61 7.91 13.86
CA THR A 433 -17.00 6.87 14.67
C THR A 433 -17.33 5.50 14.08
N THR A 434 -16.29 4.74 13.73
CA THR A 434 -16.40 3.37 13.23
C THR A 434 -15.78 2.40 14.23
N LYS A 435 -16.47 1.29 14.51
CA LYS A 435 -15.94 0.22 15.36
C LYS A 435 -16.04 -1.12 14.63
N ARG A 436 -15.06 -1.97 14.85
CA ARG A 436 -15.01 -3.35 14.38
C ARG A 436 -14.56 -4.24 15.54
N GLU A 437 -15.37 -5.24 15.86
CA GLU A 437 -15.12 -6.23 16.91
C GLU A 437 -15.19 -7.59 16.25
N THR A 438 -14.12 -8.37 16.36
CA THR A 438 -13.96 -9.62 15.61
C THR A 438 -13.44 -10.71 16.53
N GLY A 439 -14.14 -11.84 16.57
CA GLY A 439 -13.59 -13.10 17.05
C GLY A 439 -13.17 -13.96 15.87
N TYR A 440 -11.99 -14.55 15.89
CA TYR A 440 -11.49 -15.35 14.79
C TYR A 440 -10.81 -16.64 15.28
N GLY A 441 -10.78 -17.67 14.42
CA GLY A 441 -10.13 -18.92 14.74
C GLY A 441 -9.82 -19.77 13.52
N LEU A 442 -8.78 -20.58 13.61
CA LEU A 442 -8.31 -21.47 12.57
C LEU A 442 -7.76 -22.75 13.18
N ILE A 443 -8.06 -23.86 12.52
CA ILE A 443 -7.44 -25.16 12.78
C ILE A 443 -6.81 -25.63 11.45
N ARG A 444 -5.53 -26.01 11.49
CA ARG A 444 -4.82 -26.67 10.40
C ARG A 444 -4.65 -28.13 10.74
N PHE A 445 -5.53 -28.97 10.21
CA PHE A 445 -5.51 -30.42 10.37
C PHE A 445 -4.41 -31.04 9.52
N SER A 446 -3.52 -31.80 10.12
CA SER A 446 -2.60 -32.72 9.46
C SER A 446 -3.30 -34.06 9.25
N LEU A 447 -4.11 -34.17 8.17
CA LEU A 447 -4.91 -35.37 7.90
C LEU A 447 -4.04 -36.57 7.52
N THR A 448 -3.03 -36.32 6.69
CA THR A 448 -1.95 -37.24 6.35
C THR A 448 -0.63 -36.45 6.31
N ASP A 449 0.51 -37.09 6.05
CA ASP A 449 1.78 -36.36 5.93
C ASP A 449 1.72 -35.35 4.77
N PRO A 450 1.24 -35.71 3.55
CA PRO A 450 1.15 -34.76 2.47
C PRO A 450 -0.11 -33.87 2.50
N LEU A 451 -1.19 -34.24 3.22
CA LEU A 451 -2.47 -33.51 3.18
C LEU A 451 -2.72 -32.70 4.44
N LYS A 452 -2.80 -31.38 4.28
CA LYS A 452 -3.21 -30.43 5.32
C LYS A 452 -4.54 -29.78 4.94
N LEU A 453 -5.50 -29.73 5.86
CA LEU A 453 -6.78 -29.05 5.70
C LEU A 453 -6.89 -27.93 6.72
N MET A 454 -7.23 -26.74 6.26
CA MET A 454 -7.41 -25.56 7.08
C MET A 454 -8.89 -25.19 7.14
N LEU A 455 -9.44 -25.11 8.35
CA LEU A 455 -10.83 -24.70 8.58
C LEU A 455 -10.85 -23.57 9.60
N GLY A 456 -11.47 -22.47 9.23
CA GLY A 456 -11.54 -21.30 10.10
C GLY A 456 -12.55 -20.29 9.66
N GLY A 457 -12.53 -19.15 10.31
CA GLY A 457 -13.37 -18.02 9.99
C GLY A 457 -13.29 -16.93 11.03
N ASN A 458 -13.98 -15.84 10.76
CA ASN A 458 -14.16 -14.78 11.73
C ASN A 458 -15.63 -14.37 11.84
N LEU A 459 -16.05 -13.97 13.04
CA LEU A 459 -17.33 -13.31 13.29
C LEU A 459 -17.04 -11.85 13.60
N THR A 460 -17.51 -10.98 12.73
CA THR A 460 -17.27 -9.54 12.82
C THR A 460 -18.56 -8.80 13.06
N HIS A 461 -18.55 -7.91 14.07
CA HIS A 461 -19.53 -6.87 14.30
C HIS A 461 -18.93 -5.52 13.90
N ALA A 462 -19.50 -4.89 12.87
CA ALA A 462 -19.04 -3.61 12.33
C ALA A 462 -20.12 -2.56 12.49
N THR A 463 -19.80 -1.46 13.16
CA THR A 463 -20.72 -0.34 13.38
C THR A 463 -20.09 0.98 12.92
N SER A 464 -20.92 1.88 12.41
CA SER A 464 -20.55 3.26 12.15
C SER A 464 -21.65 4.18 12.65
N ARG A 465 -21.29 5.37 13.13
CA ARG A 465 -22.21 6.43 13.56
C ARG A 465 -21.61 7.77 13.20
N GLY A 466 -22.49 8.73 12.92
CA GLY A 466 -22.09 10.09 12.59
C GLY A 466 -22.45 10.46 11.15
N PHE A 467 -21.77 11.46 10.62
CA PHE A 467 -22.08 12.05 9.32
C PHE A 467 -20.81 12.45 8.55
N SER A 468 -20.94 12.69 7.27
CA SER A 468 -19.92 13.27 6.41
C SER A 468 -20.60 14.02 5.27
N TYR A 469 -20.36 15.33 5.19
CA TYR A 469 -20.86 16.21 4.12
C TYR A 469 -22.34 16.00 3.78
N GLY A 470 -23.21 16.12 4.78
CA GLY A 470 -24.65 15.96 4.62
C GLY A 470 -25.15 14.52 4.55
N ALA A 471 -24.25 13.53 4.48
CA ALA A 471 -24.63 12.12 4.44
C ALA A 471 -24.60 11.49 5.83
N ASN A 472 -25.63 10.71 6.17
CA ASN A 472 -25.62 9.88 7.37
C ASN A 472 -24.72 8.66 7.13
N MET A 473 -23.76 8.43 8.03
CA MET A 473 -22.75 7.37 7.92
C MET A 473 -23.04 6.18 8.84
N ALA A 474 -24.28 6.02 9.32
CA ALA A 474 -24.65 5.01 10.29
C ALA A 474 -24.89 3.65 9.64
N TYR A 475 -24.30 2.62 10.23
CA TYR A 475 -24.65 1.21 9.96
C TYR A 475 -24.36 0.34 11.19
N ASP A 476 -24.99 -0.85 11.23
CA ASP A 476 -24.78 -1.85 12.27
C ASP A 476 -24.95 -3.24 11.63
N TRP A 477 -23.83 -3.98 11.50
CA TRP A 477 -23.80 -5.24 10.79
C TRP A 477 -22.99 -6.28 11.52
N MET A 478 -23.53 -7.50 11.64
CA MET A 478 -22.81 -8.67 12.13
C MET A 478 -22.73 -9.74 11.02
N ARG A 479 -21.54 -10.30 10.77
CA ARG A 479 -21.32 -11.32 9.73
C ARG A 479 -20.29 -12.35 10.18
N PHE A 480 -20.58 -13.60 9.82
CA PHE A 480 -19.58 -14.68 9.88
C PHE A 480 -18.96 -14.85 8.48
N LEU A 481 -17.63 -14.91 8.43
CA LEU A 481 -16.81 -15.01 7.22
C LEU A 481 -16.01 -16.31 7.29
N PRO A 482 -16.44 -17.39 6.61
CA PRO A 482 -15.72 -18.65 6.58
C PRO A 482 -14.46 -18.59 5.72
N PHE A 483 -13.48 -19.36 6.13
CA PHE A 483 -12.25 -19.66 5.39
C PHE A 483 -12.03 -21.17 5.36
N VAL A 484 -11.73 -21.70 4.17
CA VAL A 484 -11.33 -23.09 3.95
C VAL A 484 -10.11 -23.12 3.06
N GLY A 485 -9.10 -23.89 3.40
CA GLY A 485 -7.90 -24.08 2.59
C GLY A 485 -7.39 -25.52 2.70
N ALA A 486 -6.77 -25.99 1.62
CA ALA A 486 -6.10 -27.29 1.64
C ALA A 486 -4.77 -27.19 0.88
N THR A 487 -3.79 -27.93 1.36
CA THR A 487 -2.51 -28.14 0.66
C THR A 487 -2.23 -29.64 0.58
N TYR A 488 -1.73 -30.09 -0.56
CA TYR A 488 -1.34 -31.46 -0.79
C TYR A 488 0.06 -31.52 -1.42
N ASP A 489 1.00 -32.10 -0.70
CA ASP A 489 2.37 -32.26 -1.16
C ASP A 489 2.42 -33.35 -2.23
N LEU A 490 2.67 -32.95 -3.49
CA LEU A 490 2.84 -33.87 -4.61
C LEU A 490 4.24 -34.47 -4.62
N THR A 491 5.22 -33.67 -4.22
CA THR A 491 6.62 -34.02 -4.03
C THR A 491 7.18 -33.24 -2.85
N ASP A 492 8.42 -33.50 -2.47
CA ASP A 492 9.10 -32.75 -1.41
C ASP A 492 9.22 -31.24 -1.70
N ASN A 493 9.15 -30.85 -2.98
CA ASN A 493 9.33 -29.48 -3.42
C ASN A 493 8.08 -28.84 -4.01
N ILE A 494 7.03 -29.59 -4.33
CA ILE A 494 5.85 -29.09 -5.04
C ILE A 494 4.58 -29.52 -4.31
N SER A 495 3.70 -28.55 -4.03
CA SER A 495 2.37 -28.76 -3.46
C SER A 495 1.28 -28.22 -4.36
N ALA A 496 0.18 -28.94 -4.46
CA ALA A 496 -1.08 -28.40 -4.95
C ALA A 496 -1.85 -27.75 -3.79
N TYR A 497 -2.64 -26.71 -4.06
CA TYR A 497 -3.48 -26.08 -3.07
C TYR A 497 -4.81 -25.62 -3.65
N ALA A 498 -5.78 -25.45 -2.76
CA ALA A 498 -7.02 -24.75 -3.04
C ALA A 498 -7.49 -23.99 -1.81
N SER A 499 -8.16 -22.85 -2.02
CA SER A 499 -8.77 -22.09 -0.92
C SER A 499 -10.06 -21.40 -1.32
N PHE A 500 -10.92 -21.22 -0.36
CA PHE A 500 -12.15 -20.43 -0.43
C PHE A 500 -12.21 -19.49 0.76
N ALA A 501 -12.46 -18.21 0.51
CA ALA A 501 -12.65 -17.19 1.53
C ALA A 501 -13.76 -16.24 1.13
N THR A 502 -14.51 -15.74 2.10
CA THR A 502 -15.56 -14.75 1.86
C THR A 502 -15.14 -13.37 2.34
N ILE A 503 -15.81 -12.36 1.80
CA ILE A 503 -15.60 -10.96 2.19
C ILE A 503 -16.92 -10.29 2.59
N PHE A 504 -16.76 -9.24 3.37
CA PHE A 504 -17.81 -8.34 3.80
C PHE A 504 -17.22 -6.93 3.92
N ASN A 505 -17.89 -5.92 3.31
CA ASN A 505 -17.49 -4.53 3.46
C ASN A 505 -18.73 -3.64 3.61
N PRO A 506 -18.96 -3.01 4.78
CA PRO A 506 -20.09 -2.11 5.00
C PRO A 506 -20.02 -0.90 4.07
N GLN A 507 -21.17 -0.43 3.63
CA GLN A 507 -21.34 0.77 2.80
C GLN A 507 -22.25 1.78 3.52
N THR A 508 -22.11 3.06 3.19
CA THR A 508 -22.90 4.17 3.75
C THR A 508 -23.77 4.87 2.71
N GLN A 509 -23.69 4.44 1.46
CA GLN A 509 -24.48 4.96 0.34
C GLN A 509 -25.93 4.55 0.45
N THR A 510 -26.82 5.42 -0.02
CA THR A 510 -28.28 5.22 -0.02
C THR A 510 -28.85 5.08 -1.42
N SER A 511 -29.88 4.26 -1.56
CA SER A 511 -30.63 4.08 -2.81
C SER A 511 -31.58 5.25 -3.09
N ILE A 512 -32.24 5.24 -4.25
CA ILE A 512 -33.30 6.22 -4.60
C ILE A 512 -34.46 6.17 -3.60
N ASP A 513 -34.73 5.01 -2.97
CA ASP A 513 -35.73 4.85 -1.93
C ASP A 513 -35.24 5.30 -0.54
N ARG A 514 -34.08 5.94 -0.49
CA ARG A 514 -33.42 6.42 0.73
C ARG A 514 -33.11 5.33 1.77
N GLN A 515 -32.95 4.09 1.28
CA GLN A 515 -32.54 2.97 2.09
C GLN A 515 -31.02 2.78 1.99
N LEU A 516 -30.39 2.44 3.10
CA LEU A 516 -28.98 2.09 3.12
C LEU A 516 -28.73 0.89 2.21
N ILE A 517 -27.79 1.02 1.27
CA ILE A 517 -27.39 -0.12 0.42
C ILE A 517 -26.74 -1.18 1.32
N ALA A 518 -27.16 -2.43 1.15
CA ALA A 518 -26.61 -3.55 1.90
C ALA A 518 -25.09 -3.66 1.68
N PRO A 519 -24.32 -4.21 2.65
CA PRO A 519 -22.87 -4.33 2.52
C PRO A 519 -22.45 -5.07 1.25
N ILE A 520 -21.29 -4.70 0.74
CA ILE A 520 -20.59 -5.51 -0.26
C ILE A 520 -20.36 -6.89 0.31
N LYS A 521 -20.72 -7.92 -0.44
CA LYS A 521 -20.42 -9.33 -0.17
C LYS A 521 -19.61 -9.88 -1.33
N GLY A 522 -18.81 -10.87 -1.05
CA GLY A 522 -18.09 -11.54 -2.11
C GLY A 522 -17.32 -12.74 -1.62
N ASP A 523 -16.64 -13.34 -2.54
CA ASP A 523 -15.81 -14.51 -2.28
C ASP A 523 -14.59 -14.53 -3.19
N ASN A 524 -13.61 -15.28 -2.77
CA ASN A 524 -12.45 -15.63 -3.55
C ASN A 524 -12.26 -17.14 -3.53
N LEU A 525 -12.25 -17.74 -4.69
CA LEU A 525 -11.87 -19.12 -4.93
C LEU A 525 -10.54 -19.12 -5.65
N GLU A 526 -9.57 -19.87 -5.15
CA GLU A 526 -8.24 -19.97 -5.70
C GLU A 526 -7.77 -21.42 -5.66
N ALA A 527 -7.08 -21.86 -6.72
CA ALA A 527 -6.39 -23.15 -6.76
C ALA A 527 -5.12 -23.04 -7.58
N GLY A 528 -4.12 -23.84 -7.27
CA GLY A 528 -2.84 -23.76 -7.96
C GLY A 528 -1.79 -24.73 -7.47
N PHE A 529 -0.57 -24.47 -7.91
CA PHE A 529 0.63 -25.19 -7.51
C PHE A 529 1.66 -24.22 -6.96
N LYS A 530 2.42 -24.68 -5.96
CA LYS A 530 3.52 -23.95 -5.36
C LYS A 530 4.74 -24.84 -5.28
N GLY A 531 5.89 -24.26 -5.59
CA GLY A 531 7.18 -24.94 -5.51
C GLY A 531 8.15 -24.18 -4.62
N GLU A 532 9.02 -24.93 -3.95
CA GLU A 532 10.07 -24.43 -3.06
C GLU A 532 11.36 -25.24 -3.30
N TRP A 533 12.46 -24.54 -3.63
CA TRP A 533 13.74 -25.15 -3.92
C TRP A 533 14.87 -24.46 -3.17
N TYR A 534 16.04 -25.09 -3.14
CA TYR A 534 17.24 -24.58 -2.46
C TYR A 534 17.01 -24.22 -0.99
N GLY A 535 16.18 -25.03 -0.29
CA GLY A 535 15.84 -24.79 1.13
C GLY A 535 15.05 -23.49 1.37
N GLY A 536 14.13 -23.16 0.47
CA GLY A 536 13.28 -21.96 0.57
C GLY A 536 13.88 -20.70 -0.04
N ARG A 537 15.06 -20.79 -0.69
CA ARG A 537 15.70 -19.64 -1.36
C ARG A 537 15.14 -19.36 -2.75
N LEU A 538 14.35 -20.25 -3.32
CA LEU A 538 13.56 -20.04 -4.53
C LEU A 538 12.14 -20.55 -4.31
N ASN A 539 11.19 -19.69 -4.49
CA ASN A 539 9.76 -20.00 -4.48
C ASN A 539 9.14 -19.67 -5.84
N ALA A 540 8.19 -20.50 -6.29
CA ALA A 540 7.39 -20.19 -7.46
C ALA A 540 5.94 -20.66 -7.24
N SER A 541 4.99 -20.00 -7.90
CA SER A 541 3.57 -20.36 -7.84
C SER A 541 2.87 -20.09 -9.15
N ILE A 542 1.86 -20.90 -9.44
CA ILE A 542 0.86 -20.63 -10.47
C ILE A 542 -0.52 -20.83 -9.85
N ALA A 543 -1.41 -19.89 -10.05
CA ALA A 543 -2.74 -19.90 -9.49
C ALA A 543 -3.80 -19.55 -10.55
N ILE A 544 -4.92 -20.22 -10.49
CA ILE A 544 -6.18 -19.78 -11.10
C ILE A 544 -7.06 -19.22 -10.02
N PHE A 545 -7.77 -18.13 -10.28
CA PHE A 545 -8.63 -17.50 -9.29
C PHE A 545 -9.97 -17.07 -9.89
N GLN A 546 -10.97 -17.01 -9.01
CA GLN A 546 -12.22 -16.29 -9.22
C GLN A 546 -12.50 -15.44 -7.99
N ALA A 547 -12.67 -14.14 -8.19
CA ALA A 547 -13.06 -13.18 -7.17
C ALA A 547 -14.42 -12.55 -7.56
N ARG A 548 -15.37 -12.50 -6.63
CA ARG A 548 -16.67 -11.87 -6.81
C ARG A 548 -16.85 -10.76 -5.80
N GLN A 549 -17.42 -9.66 -6.26
CA GLN A 549 -17.83 -8.53 -5.44
C GLN A 549 -19.26 -8.18 -5.83
N ASN A 550 -20.18 -8.39 -4.93
CA ASN A 550 -21.61 -8.19 -5.16
C ASN A 550 -22.09 -7.00 -4.35
N ASN A 551 -23.04 -6.27 -4.92
CA ASN A 551 -23.71 -5.15 -4.30
C ASN A 551 -22.79 -3.94 -4.00
N THR A 552 -21.81 -3.68 -4.86
CA THR A 552 -21.00 -2.45 -4.79
C THR A 552 -21.85 -1.25 -5.16
N ALA A 553 -21.82 -0.20 -4.34
CA ALA A 553 -22.56 1.03 -4.63
C ALA A 553 -22.01 1.72 -5.90
N GLU A 554 -22.87 1.89 -6.91
CA GLU A 554 -22.63 2.65 -8.13
C GLU A 554 -23.62 3.80 -8.21
N ALA A 555 -23.16 4.99 -8.60
CA ALA A 555 -24.03 6.15 -8.75
C ALA A 555 -25.15 5.85 -9.76
N ALA A 556 -26.40 6.07 -9.36
CA ALA A 556 -27.61 5.78 -10.15
C ALA A 556 -28.42 7.03 -10.51
N GLY A 557 -28.01 8.19 -9.99
CA GLY A 557 -28.65 9.47 -10.25
C GLY A 557 -28.45 10.46 -9.10
N PHE A 558 -29.18 11.57 -9.18
CA PHE A 558 -29.18 12.62 -8.18
C PHE A 558 -30.62 12.86 -7.69
N ASP A 559 -30.84 12.85 -6.38
CA ASP A 559 -32.12 13.20 -5.76
C ASP A 559 -32.08 14.69 -5.42
N PRO A 560 -32.80 15.56 -6.20
CA PRO A 560 -32.81 17.01 -5.97
C PRO A 560 -33.51 17.39 -4.68
N THR A 561 -34.34 16.50 -4.10
CA THR A 561 -35.07 16.78 -2.85
C THR A 561 -34.13 16.82 -1.64
N ILE A 562 -33.07 16.00 -1.66
CA ILE A 562 -32.07 15.93 -0.59
C ILE A 562 -30.71 16.47 -1.03
N GLY A 563 -30.56 16.89 -2.29
CA GLY A 563 -29.32 17.41 -2.83
C GLY A 563 -28.18 16.38 -2.85
N GLN A 564 -28.47 15.10 -3.02
CA GLN A 564 -27.47 14.03 -2.92
C GLN A 564 -27.52 13.03 -4.09
N THR A 565 -26.36 12.48 -4.40
CA THR A 565 -26.27 11.32 -5.30
C THR A 565 -26.92 10.11 -4.64
N VAL A 566 -27.74 9.39 -5.40
CA VAL A 566 -28.31 8.10 -5.01
C VAL A 566 -27.59 6.98 -5.76
N TYR A 567 -27.61 5.80 -5.17
CA TYR A 567 -26.79 4.68 -5.60
C TYR A 567 -27.64 3.43 -5.84
N ARG A 568 -27.09 2.49 -6.59
CA ARG A 568 -27.59 1.11 -6.73
C ARG A 568 -26.46 0.13 -6.46
N GLY A 569 -26.81 -1.07 -5.99
CA GLY A 569 -25.85 -2.16 -5.89
C GLY A 569 -25.58 -2.79 -7.25
N VAL A 570 -24.32 -2.99 -7.61
CA VAL A 570 -23.89 -3.69 -8.82
C VAL A 570 -22.93 -4.83 -8.49
N ASP A 571 -22.94 -5.85 -9.35
CA ASP A 571 -22.11 -7.02 -9.18
C ASP A 571 -20.95 -7.01 -10.16
N ALA A 572 -19.78 -7.49 -9.71
CA ALA A 572 -18.61 -7.67 -10.55
C ALA A 572 -17.92 -9.01 -10.25
N LYS A 573 -17.41 -9.64 -11.32
CA LYS A 573 -16.68 -10.91 -11.28
C LYS A 573 -15.36 -10.79 -12.00
N SER A 574 -14.28 -11.14 -11.31
CA SER A 574 -12.93 -11.25 -11.85
C SER A 574 -12.51 -12.73 -11.89
N GLN A 575 -11.94 -13.16 -12.99
CA GLN A 575 -11.35 -14.51 -13.17
C GLN A 575 -10.03 -14.37 -13.88
N GLY A 576 -9.03 -15.13 -13.46
CA GLY A 576 -7.69 -14.99 -14.04
C GLY A 576 -6.72 -16.09 -13.66
N ILE A 577 -5.52 -15.91 -14.17
CA ILE A 577 -4.35 -16.73 -13.89
C ILE A 577 -3.22 -15.80 -13.42
N GLU A 578 -2.52 -16.20 -12.39
CA GLU A 578 -1.34 -15.52 -11.85
C GLU A 578 -0.18 -16.50 -11.81
N PHE A 579 0.97 -16.05 -12.28
CA PHE A 579 2.26 -16.73 -12.12
C PHE A 579 3.21 -15.83 -11.35
N GLU A 580 3.98 -16.37 -10.43
CA GLU A 580 4.95 -15.62 -9.64
C GLU A 580 6.14 -16.51 -9.26
N PHE A 581 7.32 -15.89 -9.16
CA PHE A 581 8.50 -16.49 -8.57
C PHE A 581 9.33 -15.43 -7.83
N ALA A 582 10.09 -15.89 -6.82
CA ALA A 582 10.97 -15.04 -6.04
C ALA A 582 12.16 -15.85 -5.49
N GLY A 583 13.36 -15.30 -5.60
CA GLY A 583 14.56 -15.80 -4.97
C GLY A 583 15.72 -16.09 -5.91
N MET A 584 16.60 -16.96 -5.47
CA MET A 584 17.85 -17.31 -6.15
C MET A 584 17.61 -18.27 -7.32
N ILE A 585 17.80 -17.78 -8.54
CA ILE A 585 17.69 -18.58 -9.78
C ILE A 585 18.98 -19.39 -10.02
N ALA A 586 20.13 -18.76 -9.74
CA ALA A 586 21.47 -19.35 -9.84
C ALA A 586 22.41 -18.63 -8.86
N PRO A 587 23.60 -19.17 -8.59
CA PRO A 587 24.60 -18.49 -7.77
C PRO A 587 24.87 -17.05 -8.24
N GLY A 588 24.66 -16.08 -7.35
CA GLY A 588 24.77 -14.65 -7.63
C GLY A 588 23.58 -14.03 -8.39
N LEU A 589 22.63 -14.83 -8.89
CA LEU A 589 21.47 -14.36 -9.64
C LEU A 589 20.20 -14.44 -8.79
N GLN A 590 19.68 -13.28 -8.39
CA GLN A 590 18.42 -13.13 -7.68
C GLN A 590 17.36 -12.57 -8.62
N ALA A 591 16.13 -13.04 -8.49
CA ALA A 591 15.03 -12.51 -9.28
C ALA A 591 13.71 -12.58 -8.52
N THR A 592 12.85 -11.59 -8.73
CA THR A 592 11.42 -11.65 -8.43
C THR A 592 10.64 -11.29 -9.67
N GLY A 593 9.54 -11.97 -9.91
CA GLY A 593 8.73 -11.64 -11.07
C GLY A 593 7.41 -12.36 -11.08
N GLY A 594 6.55 -11.92 -11.96
CA GLY A 594 5.28 -12.56 -12.18
C GLY A 594 4.47 -11.90 -13.28
N TYR A 595 3.43 -12.59 -13.68
CA TYR A 595 2.50 -12.17 -14.70
C TYR A 595 1.09 -12.52 -14.29
N SER A 596 0.18 -11.56 -14.42
CA SER A 596 -1.24 -11.77 -14.19
C SER A 596 -2.04 -11.45 -15.44
N ILE A 597 -3.01 -12.28 -15.73
CA ILE A 597 -4.02 -12.07 -16.77
C ILE A 597 -5.40 -12.30 -16.18
N MET A 598 -6.34 -11.38 -16.43
CA MET A 598 -7.70 -11.49 -15.88
C MET A 598 -8.77 -10.98 -16.85
N ARG A 599 -9.97 -11.48 -16.64
CA ARG A 599 -11.21 -11.01 -17.24
C ARG A 599 -12.10 -10.46 -16.13
N LEU A 600 -12.55 -9.21 -16.25
CA LEU A 600 -13.41 -8.54 -15.27
C LEU A 600 -14.73 -8.17 -15.94
N ARG A 601 -15.84 -8.66 -15.38
CA ARG A 601 -17.19 -8.55 -15.93
C ARG A 601 -18.18 -8.15 -14.86
N GLY A 602 -19.14 -7.33 -15.24
CA GLY A 602 -20.29 -6.98 -14.43
C GLY A 602 -21.57 -7.66 -14.93
N GLU A 603 -22.69 -7.01 -14.70
CA GLU A 603 -24.00 -7.46 -15.14
C GLU A 603 -24.05 -7.70 -16.67
N ASN A 604 -24.78 -8.72 -17.08
CA ASN A 604 -24.91 -9.10 -18.49
C ASN A 604 -23.57 -9.36 -19.22
N ASP A 605 -22.56 -9.82 -18.50
CA ASP A 605 -21.19 -10.11 -18.99
C ASP A 605 -20.50 -8.89 -19.65
N LYS A 606 -20.91 -7.66 -19.31
CA LYS A 606 -20.29 -6.43 -19.82
C LYS A 606 -18.94 -6.18 -19.17
N PRO A 607 -17.96 -5.65 -19.91
CA PRO A 607 -16.71 -5.19 -19.30
C PRO A 607 -16.98 -4.08 -18.29
N VAL A 608 -16.41 -4.20 -17.09
CA VAL A 608 -16.47 -3.16 -16.04
C VAL A 608 -15.08 -2.77 -15.61
N ARG A 609 -14.93 -1.63 -14.93
CA ARG A 609 -13.65 -1.10 -14.46
C ARG A 609 -12.57 -1.18 -15.56
N THR A 610 -12.87 -0.63 -16.73
CA THR A 610 -12.04 -0.72 -17.93
C THR A 610 -10.71 0.03 -17.80
N PHE A 611 -10.59 0.88 -16.80
CA PHE A 611 -9.38 1.56 -16.36
C PHE A 611 -8.41 0.66 -15.55
N VAL A 612 -8.81 -0.58 -15.22
CA VAL A 612 -7.92 -1.57 -14.59
C VAL A 612 -7.31 -2.44 -15.70
N PRO A 613 -5.98 -2.61 -15.76
CA PRO A 613 -5.32 -3.41 -16.77
C PRO A 613 -5.70 -4.89 -16.65
N ARG A 614 -5.88 -5.54 -17.80
CA ARG A 614 -6.20 -6.97 -17.87
C ARG A 614 -4.96 -7.87 -17.84
N GLN A 615 -3.80 -7.27 -18.03
CA GLN A 615 -2.51 -7.97 -17.98
C GLN A 615 -1.48 -7.05 -17.31
N LEU A 616 -0.76 -7.61 -16.34
CA LEU A 616 0.35 -6.96 -15.64
C LEU A 616 1.54 -7.93 -15.61
N GLY A 617 2.72 -7.42 -15.97
CA GLY A 617 3.98 -8.14 -15.85
C GLY A 617 4.97 -7.37 -14.97
N ARG A 618 5.68 -8.08 -14.12
CA ARG A 618 6.73 -7.53 -13.24
C ARG A 618 7.93 -8.48 -13.27
N LEU A 619 9.11 -7.92 -13.38
CA LEU A 619 10.37 -8.65 -13.27
C LEU A 619 11.41 -7.73 -12.64
N ASN A 620 12.01 -8.16 -11.55
CA ASN A 620 13.18 -7.53 -10.94
C ASN A 620 14.30 -8.57 -10.91
N LEU A 621 15.47 -8.21 -11.39
CA LEU A 621 16.60 -9.11 -11.56
C LEU A 621 17.86 -8.42 -11.05
N THR A 622 18.69 -9.14 -10.29
CA THR A 622 20.04 -8.69 -9.92
C THR A 622 21.04 -9.82 -10.09
N TYR A 623 22.23 -9.45 -10.51
CA TYR A 623 23.34 -10.38 -10.69
C TYR A 623 24.62 -9.84 -10.05
N SER A 624 25.19 -10.62 -9.14
CA SER A 624 26.53 -10.40 -8.57
C SER A 624 27.44 -11.48 -9.10
N PRO A 625 28.35 -11.17 -10.06
CA PRO A 625 29.26 -12.17 -10.65
C PRO A 625 30.10 -12.84 -9.57
N PRO A 626 30.17 -14.19 -9.50
CA PRO A 626 30.99 -14.87 -8.50
C PRO A 626 32.48 -14.49 -8.55
N THR A 627 32.96 -14.08 -9.73
CA THR A 627 34.33 -13.61 -9.94
C THR A 627 34.58 -12.17 -9.49
N LEU A 628 33.50 -11.38 -9.29
CA LEU A 628 33.57 -10.02 -8.84
C LEU A 628 32.36 -9.73 -7.90
N PRO A 629 32.31 -10.35 -6.71
CA PRO A 629 31.15 -10.30 -5.82
C PRO A 629 30.87 -8.91 -5.26
N ALA A 630 31.82 -7.99 -5.35
CA ALA A 630 31.62 -6.58 -4.98
C ALA A 630 30.70 -5.84 -5.95
N LEU A 631 30.58 -6.28 -7.21
CA LEU A 631 29.70 -5.69 -8.21
C LEU A 631 28.33 -6.37 -8.18
N LYS A 632 27.27 -5.59 -8.16
CA LYS A 632 25.89 -6.05 -8.41
C LYS A 632 25.30 -5.18 -9.52
N VAL A 633 24.74 -5.79 -10.54
CA VAL A 633 23.98 -5.12 -11.60
C VAL A 633 22.57 -5.66 -11.64
N GLY A 634 21.62 -4.87 -12.09
CA GLY A 634 20.24 -5.33 -12.14
C GLY A 634 19.35 -4.53 -13.07
N ALA A 635 18.16 -5.08 -13.28
CA ALA A 635 17.11 -4.47 -14.08
C ALA A 635 15.72 -4.74 -13.48
N ALA A 636 14.81 -3.79 -13.63
CA ALA A 636 13.40 -3.98 -13.37
C ALA A 636 12.58 -3.70 -14.64
N VAL A 637 11.62 -4.58 -14.92
CA VAL A 637 10.70 -4.44 -16.06
C VAL A 637 9.27 -4.44 -15.56
N GLN A 638 8.50 -3.43 -15.98
CA GLN A 638 7.08 -3.33 -15.69
C GLN A 638 6.31 -3.26 -17.01
N TYR A 639 5.37 -4.18 -17.20
CA TYR A 639 4.45 -4.20 -18.34
C TYR A 639 3.02 -3.98 -17.86
N GLN A 640 2.29 -3.14 -18.57
CA GLN A 640 0.85 -2.94 -18.40
C GLN A 640 0.14 -2.99 -19.74
N SER A 641 -0.96 -3.74 -19.83
CA SER A 641 -1.82 -3.78 -21.01
C SER A 641 -2.60 -2.48 -21.17
N LYS A 642 -3.18 -2.27 -22.36
CA LYS A 642 -4.10 -1.18 -22.65
C LYS A 642 -5.24 -1.10 -21.63
N ILE A 643 -5.56 0.14 -21.22
CA ILE A 643 -6.74 0.50 -20.42
C ILE A 643 -7.52 1.61 -21.11
N TYR A 644 -8.79 1.77 -20.75
CA TYR A 644 -9.62 2.88 -21.25
C TYR A 644 -10.70 3.24 -20.23
N LEU A 645 -11.21 4.46 -20.34
CA LEU A 645 -12.36 4.97 -19.60
C LEU A 645 -13.38 5.55 -20.59
N GLU A 646 -14.64 5.32 -20.34
CA GLU A 646 -15.79 5.99 -20.98
C GLU A 646 -16.48 6.80 -19.88
N PRO A 647 -16.26 8.14 -19.81
CA PRO A 647 -16.78 8.96 -18.72
C PRO A 647 -18.30 9.14 -18.76
N GLY A 648 -18.97 8.63 -19.78
CA GLY A 648 -20.42 8.80 -19.99
C GLY A 648 -20.77 10.09 -20.75
N THR A 649 -19.79 10.88 -21.09
CA THR A 649 -19.97 12.11 -21.88
C THR A 649 -20.06 11.80 -23.36
N ILE A 650 -20.98 12.47 -24.06
CA ILE A 650 -21.15 12.39 -25.51
C ILE A 650 -20.38 13.53 -26.16
N SER A 651 -19.59 13.25 -27.18
CA SER A 651 -18.93 14.26 -28.00
C SER A 651 -19.96 15.14 -28.70
N ILE A 652 -19.84 16.44 -28.55
CA ILE A 652 -20.73 17.43 -29.20
C ILE A 652 -20.56 17.47 -30.72
N THR A 653 -19.44 16.96 -31.25
CA THR A 653 -19.11 16.98 -32.67
C THR A 653 -19.53 15.69 -33.39
N THR A 654 -19.35 14.56 -32.73
CA THR A 654 -19.54 13.23 -33.36
C THR A 654 -20.79 12.51 -32.89
N ASP A 655 -21.48 12.99 -31.87
CA ASP A 655 -22.61 12.34 -31.19
C ASP A 655 -22.29 10.90 -30.74
N GLN A 656 -21.00 10.66 -30.42
CA GLN A 656 -20.52 9.36 -29.92
C GLN A 656 -19.99 9.48 -28.50
N PRO A 657 -20.04 8.42 -27.70
CA PRO A 657 -19.41 8.40 -26.38
C PRO A 657 -17.91 8.67 -26.44
N ILE A 658 -17.44 9.59 -25.63
CA ILE A 658 -16.00 9.87 -25.49
C ILE A 658 -15.32 8.68 -24.85
N ARG A 659 -14.18 8.26 -25.41
CA ARG A 659 -13.33 7.20 -24.89
C ARG A 659 -11.89 7.65 -24.74
N ILE A 660 -11.41 7.72 -23.50
CA ILE A 660 -10.02 8.01 -23.17
C ILE A 660 -9.26 6.69 -23.15
N THR A 661 -8.12 6.61 -23.79
CA THR A 661 -7.34 5.38 -23.90
C THR A 661 -5.89 5.63 -23.48
N GLN A 662 -5.37 4.78 -22.57
CA GLN A 662 -3.95 4.61 -22.33
C GLN A 662 -3.48 3.35 -23.07
N PRO A 663 -2.61 3.45 -24.09
CA PRO A 663 -2.02 2.28 -24.75
C PRO A 663 -1.23 1.39 -23.79
N LYS A 664 -0.93 0.17 -24.19
CA LYS A 664 0.03 -0.67 -23.47
C LYS A 664 1.40 0.01 -23.40
N TYR A 665 2.12 -0.21 -22.30
CA TYR A 665 3.49 0.31 -22.15
C TYR A 665 4.39 -0.66 -21.37
N VAL A 666 5.70 -0.43 -21.53
CA VAL A 666 6.75 -1.11 -20.78
C VAL A 666 7.65 -0.05 -20.17
N LEU A 667 7.98 -0.19 -18.90
CA LEU A 667 9.02 0.57 -18.22
C LEU A 667 10.22 -0.34 -18.00
N LEU A 668 11.41 0.20 -18.17
CA LEU A 668 12.67 -0.45 -17.89
C LEU A 668 13.48 0.43 -16.94
N ASP A 669 13.89 -0.15 -15.81
CA ASP A 669 14.81 0.46 -14.86
C ASP A 669 16.10 -0.36 -14.82
N LEU A 670 17.24 0.30 -14.59
CA LEU A 670 18.54 -0.32 -14.44
C LEU A 670 19.17 0.09 -13.12
N LEU A 671 19.96 -0.81 -12.53
CA LEU A 671 20.76 -0.49 -11.35
C LEU A 671 22.17 -1.07 -11.47
N ALA A 672 23.10 -0.40 -10.81
CA ALA A 672 24.44 -0.91 -10.55
C ALA A 672 24.88 -0.49 -9.15
N SER A 673 25.49 -1.40 -8.40
CA SER A 673 26.10 -1.10 -7.12
C SER A 673 27.45 -1.76 -6.98
N TYR A 674 28.34 -1.14 -6.20
CA TYR A 674 29.68 -1.63 -5.97
C TYR A 674 30.07 -1.45 -4.48
N LYS A 675 30.49 -2.52 -3.84
CA LYS A 675 31.04 -2.51 -2.48
C LYS A 675 32.47 -2.00 -2.55
N LEU A 676 32.69 -0.76 -2.11
CA LEU A 676 34.03 -0.17 -2.03
C LEU A 676 34.86 -0.82 -0.92
N THR A 677 34.19 -1.14 0.18
CA THR A 677 34.71 -1.89 1.34
C THR A 677 33.59 -2.81 1.84
N ASP A 678 33.85 -3.62 2.86
CA ASP A 678 32.82 -4.43 3.52
C ASP A 678 31.72 -3.56 4.14
N ASN A 679 32.01 -2.31 4.46
CA ASN A 679 31.10 -1.39 5.14
C ASN A 679 30.51 -0.30 4.24
N ILE A 680 31.13 0.00 3.08
CA ILE A 680 30.73 1.11 2.20
C ILE A 680 30.34 0.59 0.82
N GLN A 681 29.15 0.93 0.39
CA GLN A 681 28.62 0.63 -0.93
C GLN A 681 28.17 1.91 -1.63
N ILE A 682 28.46 2.00 -2.92
CA ILE A 682 27.87 3.02 -3.81
C ILE A 682 26.91 2.34 -4.77
N SER A 683 25.83 3.03 -5.14
CA SER A 683 24.88 2.55 -6.15
C SER A 683 24.33 3.67 -7.02
N ALA A 684 23.87 3.29 -8.22
CA ALA A 684 23.15 4.13 -9.14
C ALA A 684 21.92 3.40 -9.65
N ASN A 685 20.77 4.07 -9.62
CA ASN A 685 19.50 3.57 -10.15
C ASN A 685 19.02 4.51 -11.26
N LEU A 686 18.75 3.99 -12.43
CA LEU A 686 18.22 4.71 -13.59
C LEU A 686 16.80 4.20 -13.87
N LYS A 687 15.79 5.01 -13.54
CA LYS A 687 14.37 4.66 -13.73
C LYS A 687 13.86 5.13 -15.09
N ASN A 688 12.90 4.40 -15.67
CA ASN A 688 12.28 4.68 -16.97
C ASN A 688 13.30 4.97 -18.07
N VAL A 689 14.28 4.10 -18.28
CA VAL A 689 15.42 4.23 -19.21
C VAL A 689 14.97 4.59 -20.62
N THR A 690 13.87 4.00 -21.08
CA THR A 690 13.28 4.21 -22.40
C THR A 690 12.54 5.55 -22.53
N ASN A 691 12.39 6.29 -21.43
CA ASN A 691 11.65 7.54 -21.36
C ASN A 691 10.20 7.41 -21.86
N ALA A 692 9.54 6.29 -21.55
CA ALA A 692 8.16 6.05 -21.96
C ALA A 692 7.20 7.10 -21.35
N LYS A 693 6.29 7.66 -22.18
CA LYS A 693 5.22 8.58 -21.74
C LYS A 693 3.95 7.78 -21.53
N TYR A 694 3.39 7.80 -20.33
CA TYR A 694 2.19 7.04 -19.94
C TYR A 694 1.39 7.79 -18.88
N LEU A 695 0.07 7.59 -18.82
CA LEU A 695 -0.78 8.11 -17.75
C LEU A 695 -0.61 7.28 -16.48
N THR A 696 -0.54 7.92 -15.32
CA THR A 696 -0.37 7.27 -14.01
C THR A 696 -1.63 6.55 -13.55
N ALA A 697 -2.80 7.05 -13.95
CA ALA A 697 -4.12 6.48 -13.65
C ALA A 697 -5.12 6.87 -14.74
N LEU A 698 -6.28 6.20 -14.76
CA LEU A 698 -7.40 6.50 -15.65
C LEU A 698 -8.73 6.08 -15.00
N ASN A 699 -8.85 6.09 -13.67
CA ASN A 699 -10.08 5.80 -12.97
C ASN A 699 -11.08 6.97 -12.96
N TYR A 700 -10.61 8.16 -13.35
CA TYR A 700 -11.40 9.35 -13.65
C TYR A 700 -11.04 9.86 -15.05
N ASP A 701 -11.78 10.84 -15.55
CA ASP A 701 -11.56 11.49 -16.85
C ASP A 701 -10.45 12.56 -16.84
N GLN A 702 -9.77 12.67 -15.73
CA GLN A 702 -8.58 13.49 -15.50
C GLN A 702 -7.35 12.63 -15.31
N GLY A 703 -6.17 13.17 -15.50
CA GLY A 703 -4.92 12.45 -15.30
C GLY A 703 -3.69 13.32 -15.51
N TYR A 704 -2.53 12.76 -15.19
CA TYR A 704 -1.22 13.29 -15.50
C TYR A 704 -0.26 12.17 -15.92
N TYR A 705 0.84 12.54 -16.55
CA TYR A 705 1.81 11.56 -17.04
C TYR A 705 2.78 11.12 -15.95
N GLY A 706 3.27 9.88 -16.05
CA GLY A 706 4.32 9.36 -15.17
C GLY A 706 5.68 9.99 -15.43
N ALA A 707 6.58 9.87 -14.44
CA ALA A 707 7.91 10.45 -14.45
C ALA A 707 8.70 10.09 -15.72
N PRO A 708 9.46 11.04 -16.28
CA PRO A 708 10.43 10.77 -17.34
C PRO A 708 11.59 9.91 -16.79
N ARG A 709 12.66 9.77 -17.58
CA ARG A 709 13.89 9.14 -17.11
C ARG A 709 14.46 9.92 -15.93
N THR A 710 14.78 9.20 -14.83
CA THR A 710 15.40 9.79 -13.63
C THR A 710 16.61 8.96 -13.22
N ILE A 711 17.58 9.60 -12.59
CA ILE A 711 18.77 8.96 -12.02
C ILE A 711 18.85 9.25 -10.52
N LEU A 712 19.27 8.27 -9.76
CA LEU A 712 19.50 8.36 -8.32
C LEU A 712 20.85 7.71 -7.98
N GLY A 713 21.73 8.45 -7.33
CA GLY A 713 22.98 7.96 -6.77
C GLY A 713 22.83 7.77 -5.26
N THR A 714 23.41 6.69 -4.71
CA THR A 714 23.35 6.39 -3.27
C THR A 714 24.71 5.99 -2.76
N ILE A 715 25.09 6.48 -1.59
CA ILE A 715 26.17 5.95 -0.77
C ILE A 715 25.57 5.37 0.50
N SER A 716 25.93 4.13 0.83
CA SER A 716 25.43 3.42 2.03
C SER A 716 26.59 2.96 2.89
N LEU A 717 26.38 3.05 4.21
CA LEU A 717 27.27 2.56 5.24
C LEU A 717 26.56 1.49 6.06
N LYS A 718 27.24 0.37 6.35
CA LYS A 718 26.78 -0.68 7.29
C LYS A 718 27.93 -1.08 8.21
N TYR A 719 27.65 -1.21 9.52
CA TYR A 719 28.61 -1.67 10.53
C TYR A 719 27.92 -2.63 11.51
#